data_8c5defa21864d4b00cc53038c6190f15
#
_entry.id   8c5defa21864d4b00cc53038c6190f15
#
_cell.length_a   1.000
_cell.length_b   1.000
_cell.length_c   1.000
_cell.angle_alpha   90.00
_cell.angle_beta   90.00
_cell.angle_gamma   90.00
#
_symmetry.space_group_name_H-M   'P 1'
#
loop_
_entity.id
_entity.type
_entity.pdbx_description
1 polymer ?
#
loop_
_entity_poly.entity_id
_entity_poly.type
_entity_poly.pdbx_seq_one_letter_code
_entity_poly.pdbx_strand_id
1 'polypeptide(L)'
;MFMAYAPPPPYISRQLTTSKGKVAELRLELNSGGKKDKNNANKKIALKKIVANMTMSNNDMVALFPDIIGCMHIQSLEIKKMCFLFLVNYARMRPEIAVQAIPVLEQDMEDHNPLVRALALRTMSYIHVREFVEATVPLVKHMLKDADPYVRKTAAFCVAKLYDHDRRMVEGSDLIDRLNTLLRDDNPTVVASALASLMDIWERSDAIKLTIDYSNASKMVAILADCSEWGQTYILEALMSYVPQDGNEALLLAERITPRLSHSNSAVVLTCIRVVLYLMNYIADQRHNAALCKKLSPPLVTLLAKGPEVQYLALRNALLILQRRPEVLRNDIRVFFCKYNDPIYVKVTKLELIFMLANENNIDEVLTELREYATEIDVHFVRKAVRAIGKLAIKIEPAARQCINLLLELVATKVTYIVQEATVVIRNIFRKYPNQYESIIGTLCEHLDSLDEPEAKAAMVWVIGQYADRIENSDALLEDFLYSFAEEPVEVQLALLTATVKLFIQRPTKGAELVPKVLKWATEETDNPDLRDRAYMYWRLLSTDINAAKKIVMGEKPAITAESERLDPATLEEMCLNVGTLATVYLKPVQTVFRSARPRKLIDSPALQKHLLPTSIENQKSLSMLGMGGQAQDINMHSQHVNNAAAGGVDANGNLAQAVSDADAYFSSIGPQQMAAMRIDQGDAFGDTSGYETGYVVNQHAPQQIVQPAQGGNGDLLVL
;
A
#
# COMPACT_ATOMS: atom_id res chain seq x y z
N MET A 1 -12.52 0.47 36.26
CA MET A 1 -12.17 1.57 37.16
C MET A 1 -12.22 2.84 36.33
N PHE A 2 -13.37 3.52 36.38
CA PHE A 2 -13.64 4.75 35.60
C PHE A 2 -12.91 5.90 36.28
N MET A 3 -11.90 6.47 35.64
CA MET A 3 -11.42 7.80 36.05
C MET A 3 -12.37 8.84 35.47
N ALA A 4 -13.14 9.46 36.37
CA ALA A 4 -13.98 10.59 36.06
C ALA A 4 -13.10 11.78 35.63
N TYR A 5 -13.27 12.25 34.39
CA TYR A 5 -12.76 13.53 33.95
C TYR A 5 -13.44 14.62 34.77
N ALA A 6 -12.65 15.35 35.55
CA ALA A 6 -13.13 16.56 36.18
C ALA A 6 -13.49 17.59 35.10
N PRO A 7 -14.63 18.28 35.22
CA PRO A 7 -14.98 19.34 34.25
C PRO A 7 -13.96 20.49 34.35
N PRO A 8 -13.60 21.12 33.23
CA PRO A 8 -12.73 22.29 33.23
C PRO A 8 -13.35 23.42 34.06
N PRO A 9 -12.54 24.26 34.73
CA PRO A 9 -13.03 25.33 35.59
C PRO A 9 -13.87 26.32 34.79
N PRO A 10 -14.92 26.92 35.40
CA PRO A 10 -15.86 27.80 34.71
C PRO A 10 -15.31 29.23 34.55
N TYR A 11 -14.39 29.44 33.64
CA TYR A 11 -13.86 30.76 33.30
C TYR A 11 -13.71 30.97 31.79
N ILE A 12 -14.76 30.76 31.02
CA ILE A 12 -14.89 31.35 29.67
C ILE A 12 -16.37 31.62 29.40
N SER A 13 -16.94 32.59 30.11
CA SER A 13 -18.17 33.25 29.68
C SER A 13 -18.07 34.74 30.07
N ARG A 14 -17.28 35.49 29.31
CA ARG A 14 -17.36 36.93 29.29
C ARG A 14 -17.16 37.46 27.88
N GLN A 15 -18.24 37.91 27.32
CA GLN A 15 -18.39 38.97 26.32
C GLN A 15 -17.69 38.79 24.99
N LEU A 16 -18.48 38.57 23.96
CA LEU A 16 -18.23 38.98 22.57
C LEU A 16 -17.99 40.50 22.50
N THR A 17 -16.86 40.97 23.01
CA THR A 17 -16.31 42.27 22.64
C THR A 17 -15.87 42.15 21.18
N THR A 18 -16.23 43.11 20.36
CA THR A 18 -15.79 43.21 18.96
C THR A 18 -14.28 42.96 18.90
N SER A 19 -13.79 42.18 17.91
CA SER A 19 -12.39 41.76 17.79
C SER A 19 -11.40 42.92 17.87
N LYS A 20 -11.75 44.07 17.37
CA LYS A 20 -11.00 45.34 17.49
C LYS A 20 -10.80 45.81 18.94
N GLY A 21 -11.77 45.62 19.82
CA GLY A 21 -11.66 45.93 21.25
C GLY A 21 -10.65 45.07 21.96
N LYS A 22 -10.59 43.78 21.64
CA LYS A 22 -9.59 42.85 22.21
C LYS A 22 -8.15 43.21 21.80
N VAL A 23 -7.93 43.63 20.56
CA VAL A 23 -6.60 44.05 20.08
C VAL A 23 -6.11 45.28 20.84
N ALA A 24 -6.98 46.29 21.05
CA ALA A 24 -6.65 47.48 21.82
C ALA A 24 -6.35 47.17 23.29
N GLU A 25 -7.14 46.30 23.91
CA GLU A 25 -6.90 45.81 25.29
C GLU A 25 -5.57 45.08 25.42
N LEU A 26 -5.28 44.15 24.53
CA LEU A 26 -4.00 43.40 24.53
C LEU A 26 -2.79 44.30 24.27
N ARG A 27 -2.95 45.35 23.44
CA ARG A 27 -1.92 46.39 23.23
C ARG A 27 -1.64 47.17 24.50
N LEU A 28 -2.69 47.56 25.22
CA LEU A 28 -2.54 48.24 26.51
C LEU A 28 -1.89 47.33 27.57
N GLU A 29 -2.32 46.09 27.66
CA GLU A 29 -1.69 45.11 28.56
C GLU A 29 -0.22 44.89 28.23
N LEU A 30 0.15 44.78 26.94
CA LEU A 30 1.51 44.58 26.47
C LEU A 30 2.41 45.80 26.84
N ASN A 31 1.87 47.00 26.77
CA ASN A 31 2.60 48.26 27.05
C ASN A 31 2.48 48.70 28.51
N SER A 32 1.64 48.09 29.34
CA SER A 32 1.37 48.51 30.73
C SER A 32 2.46 48.23 31.71
N GLY A 33 3.55 47.58 31.34
CA GLY A 33 4.54 47.03 32.27
C GLY A 33 5.67 47.95 32.71
N GLY A 34 5.75 49.21 32.41
CA GLY A 34 6.76 50.19 32.78
C GLY A 34 7.93 49.73 33.72
N LYS A 35 8.65 50.65 34.33
CA LYS A 35 9.79 50.35 35.26
C LYS A 35 9.43 49.52 36.51
N LYS A 36 8.14 49.28 36.78
CA LYS A 36 7.65 48.46 37.91
C LYS A 36 7.58 46.97 37.64
N ASP A 37 7.55 46.51 36.37
CA ASP A 37 7.49 45.09 36.01
C ASP A 37 8.91 44.49 35.86
N LYS A 38 9.58 44.28 37.02
CA LYS A 38 10.97 43.80 37.06
C LYS A 38 11.22 42.48 36.33
N ASN A 39 10.19 41.61 36.17
CA ASN A 39 10.29 40.29 35.57
C ASN A 39 9.51 40.18 34.25
N ASN A 40 9.01 41.28 33.71
CA ASN A 40 8.14 41.28 32.51
C ASN A 40 6.93 40.35 32.62
N ALA A 41 6.40 40.14 33.84
CA ALA A 41 5.30 39.20 34.09
C ALA A 41 4.03 39.58 33.35
N ASN A 42 3.67 40.86 33.31
CA ASN A 42 2.49 41.36 32.61
C ASN A 42 2.64 41.16 31.10
N LYS A 43 3.83 41.43 30.55
CA LYS A 43 4.13 41.16 29.13
C LYS A 43 4.04 39.70 28.78
N LYS A 44 4.51 38.78 29.64
CA LYS A 44 4.37 37.33 29.43
C LYS A 44 2.91 36.91 29.40
N ILE A 45 2.07 37.44 30.28
CA ILE A 45 0.64 37.13 30.33
C ILE A 45 -0.05 37.65 29.05
N ALA A 46 0.23 38.89 28.63
CA ALA A 46 -0.31 39.47 27.43
C ALA A 46 0.10 38.66 26.18
N LEU A 47 1.37 38.30 26.06
CA LEU A 47 1.88 37.44 24.95
C LEU A 47 1.24 36.06 24.93
N LYS A 48 1.03 35.41 26.10
CA LYS A 48 0.28 34.14 26.17
C LYS A 48 -1.14 34.27 25.66
N LYS A 49 -1.84 35.36 26.00
CA LYS A 49 -3.18 35.65 25.47
C LYS A 49 -3.17 35.91 23.97
N ILE A 50 -2.18 36.62 23.45
CA ILE A 50 -2.00 36.87 22.02
C ILE A 50 -1.77 35.59 21.26
N VAL A 51 -0.84 34.73 21.74
CA VAL A 51 -0.59 33.42 21.14
C VAL A 51 -1.83 32.53 21.18
N ALA A 52 -2.58 32.51 22.28
CA ALA A 52 -3.84 31.76 22.37
C ALA A 52 -4.89 32.25 21.36
N ASN A 53 -5.01 33.57 21.14
CA ASN A 53 -5.88 34.12 20.10
C ASN A 53 -5.40 33.79 18.68
N MET A 54 -4.08 33.78 18.48
CA MET A 54 -3.47 33.40 17.20
C MET A 54 -3.77 31.94 16.86
N THR A 55 -3.71 31.01 17.80
CA THR A 55 -4.03 29.57 17.58
C THR A 55 -5.49 29.35 17.23
N MET A 56 -6.38 30.29 17.58
CA MET A 56 -7.80 30.29 17.13
C MET A 56 -8.00 30.96 15.76
N SER A 57 -6.94 31.10 14.97
CA SER A 57 -6.96 31.70 13.63
C SER A 57 -7.49 33.14 13.58
N ASN A 58 -7.27 33.91 14.63
CA ASN A 58 -7.68 35.31 14.69
C ASN A 58 -6.67 36.25 13.98
N ASN A 59 -6.96 36.58 12.73
CA ASN A 59 -6.11 37.42 11.90
C ASN A 59 -6.01 38.90 12.39
N ASP A 60 -6.90 39.36 13.27
CA ASP A 60 -6.86 40.73 13.79
C ASP A 60 -5.61 40.97 14.67
N MET A 61 -5.02 39.91 15.19
CA MET A 61 -3.78 39.99 15.95
C MET A 61 -2.58 40.54 15.16
N VAL A 62 -2.65 40.52 13.83
CA VAL A 62 -1.65 41.14 12.93
C VAL A 62 -1.41 42.62 13.25
N ALA A 63 -2.44 43.33 13.75
CA ALA A 63 -2.32 44.72 14.14
C ALA A 63 -1.36 44.98 15.30
N LEU A 64 -0.97 43.93 16.06
CA LEU A 64 0.01 44.01 17.16
C LEU A 64 1.45 43.79 16.69
N PHE A 65 1.69 43.60 15.41
CA PHE A 65 3.01 43.24 14.86
C PHE A 65 4.13 44.19 15.29
N PRO A 66 3.99 45.54 15.20
CA PRO A 66 5.04 46.50 15.65
C PRO A 66 5.34 46.38 17.15
N ASP A 67 4.28 46.17 17.95
CA ASP A 67 4.42 46.04 19.41
C ASP A 67 5.19 44.76 19.79
N ILE A 68 4.96 43.68 19.06
CA ILE A 68 5.66 42.39 19.24
C ILE A 68 7.13 42.50 18.85
N ILE A 69 7.47 43.15 17.72
CA ILE A 69 8.87 43.42 17.35
C ILE A 69 9.59 44.19 18.48
N GLY A 70 8.93 45.20 19.04
CA GLY A 70 9.46 45.94 20.18
C GLY A 70 9.74 45.07 21.43
N CYS A 71 9.00 43.96 21.62
CA CYS A 71 9.20 43.02 22.70
C CYS A 71 10.34 42.01 22.43
N MET A 72 10.79 41.82 21.20
CA MET A 72 11.85 40.87 20.85
C MET A 72 13.23 41.20 21.49
N HIS A 73 13.47 42.47 21.78
CA HIS A 73 14.72 42.92 22.45
C HIS A 73 14.83 42.46 23.90
N ILE A 74 13.78 41.93 24.50
CA ILE A 74 13.78 41.49 25.90
C ILE A 74 14.54 40.19 26.03
N GLN A 75 15.58 40.18 26.91
CA GLN A 75 16.41 39.02 27.18
C GLN A 75 15.70 37.99 28.08
N SER A 76 14.64 37.37 27.53
CA SER A 76 13.89 36.27 28.15
C SER A 76 13.53 35.24 27.11
N LEU A 77 14.04 34.02 27.26
CA LEU A 77 13.78 32.94 26.33
C LEU A 77 12.27 32.69 26.12
N GLU A 78 11.46 32.77 27.17
CA GLU A 78 10.01 32.57 27.09
C GLU A 78 9.33 33.65 26.23
N ILE A 79 9.72 34.92 26.41
CA ILE A 79 9.20 36.04 25.62
C ILE A 79 9.63 35.89 24.16
N LYS A 80 10.92 35.62 23.92
CA LYS A 80 11.44 35.42 22.56
C LYS A 80 10.72 34.29 21.86
N LYS A 81 10.45 33.14 22.52
CA LYS A 81 9.67 32.04 21.94
C LYS A 81 8.29 32.50 21.47
N MET A 82 7.57 33.28 22.27
CA MET A 82 6.23 33.75 21.91
C MET A 82 6.26 34.78 20.79
N CYS A 83 7.20 35.72 20.81
CA CYS A 83 7.37 36.71 19.75
C CYS A 83 7.77 36.08 18.42
N PHE A 84 8.67 35.09 18.43
CA PHE A 84 9.11 34.40 17.23
C PHE A 84 8.03 33.52 16.66
N LEU A 85 7.23 32.86 17.49
CA LEU A 85 6.06 32.11 17.02
C LEU A 85 5.05 33.03 16.32
N PHE A 86 4.82 34.21 16.89
CA PHE A 86 3.97 35.22 16.27
C PHE A 86 4.54 35.67 14.91
N LEU A 87 5.85 35.96 14.86
CA LEU A 87 6.53 36.37 13.65
C LEU A 87 6.40 35.33 12.53
N VAL A 88 6.67 34.05 12.82
CA VAL A 88 6.54 32.97 11.85
C VAL A 88 5.12 32.89 11.27
N ASN A 89 4.10 33.07 12.12
CA ASN A 89 2.71 32.94 11.70
C ASN A 89 2.24 34.08 10.81
N TYR A 90 2.66 35.30 11.09
CA TYR A 90 2.14 36.48 10.41
C TYR A 90 3.12 37.17 9.44
N ALA A 91 4.37 36.71 9.32
CA ALA A 91 5.37 37.31 8.44
C ALA A 91 4.93 37.40 6.98
N ARG A 92 4.24 36.38 6.48
CA ARG A 92 3.72 36.35 5.09
C ARG A 92 2.60 37.38 4.84
N MET A 93 1.83 37.72 5.89
CA MET A 93 0.72 38.68 5.77
C MET A 93 1.21 40.12 5.76
N ARG A 94 2.34 40.39 6.40
CA ARG A 94 2.95 41.74 6.50
C ARG A 94 4.46 41.67 6.35
N PRO A 95 4.98 41.34 5.16
CA PRO A 95 6.41 41.19 4.95
C PRO A 95 7.21 42.45 5.24
N GLU A 96 6.66 43.63 4.91
CA GLU A 96 7.34 44.93 5.11
C GLU A 96 7.65 45.20 6.61
N ILE A 97 6.75 44.78 7.50
CA ILE A 97 6.94 44.91 8.94
C ILE A 97 7.83 43.78 9.45
N ALA A 98 7.65 42.57 8.94
CA ALA A 98 8.42 41.41 9.35
C ALA A 98 9.93 41.59 9.12
N VAL A 99 10.35 42.22 8.01
CA VAL A 99 11.74 42.50 7.67
C VAL A 99 12.46 43.33 8.76
N GLN A 100 11.73 44.16 9.51
CA GLN A 100 12.29 44.95 10.63
C GLN A 100 12.76 44.04 11.79
N ALA A 101 12.33 42.78 11.85
CA ALA A 101 12.78 41.83 12.86
C ALA A 101 14.14 41.20 12.53
N ILE A 102 14.65 41.29 11.30
CA ILE A 102 15.91 40.65 10.87
C ILE A 102 17.10 41.10 11.76
N PRO A 103 17.36 42.39 11.99
CA PRO A 103 18.49 42.80 12.78
C PRO A 103 18.45 42.30 14.25
N VAL A 104 17.24 42.14 14.80
CA VAL A 104 17.05 41.60 16.15
C VAL A 104 17.37 40.10 16.18
N LEU A 105 16.96 39.37 15.16
CA LEU A 105 17.26 37.94 15.03
C LEU A 105 18.74 37.69 14.78
N GLU A 106 19.41 38.55 14.00
CA GLU A 106 20.85 38.50 13.78
C GLU A 106 21.62 38.73 15.10
N GLN A 107 21.21 39.71 15.88
CA GLN A 107 21.78 39.97 17.20
C GLN A 107 21.56 38.78 18.17
N ASP A 108 20.40 38.14 18.11
CA ASP A 108 20.08 36.95 18.92
C ASP A 108 20.90 35.71 18.53
N MET A 109 21.42 35.65 17.31
CA MET A 109 22.34 34.60 16.89
C MET A 109 23.74 34.74 17.48
N GLU A 110 24.09 35.89 18.03
CA GLU A 110 25.33 36.12 18.75
C GLU A 110 25.17 35.99 20.27
N ASP A 111 23.96 35.62 20.76
CA ASP A 111 23.69 35.46 22.20
C ASP A 111 24.57 34.37 22.81
N HIS A 112 24.96 34.53 24.07
CA HIS A 112 25.73 33.52 24.82
C HIS A 112 24.96 32.20 24.98
N ASN A 113 23.61 32.26 25.02
CA ASN A 113 22.78 31.10 25.22
C ASN A 113 22.52 30.38 23.86
N PRO A 114 23.02 29.14 23.69
CA PRO A 114 22.83 28.39 22.47
C PRO A 114 21.34 28.14 22.10
N LEU A 115 20.46 28.11 23.11
CA LEU A 115 19.01 27.96 22.86
C LEU A 115 18.42 29.19 22.19
N VAL A 116 18.93 30.41 22.49
CA VAL A 116 18.49 31.64 21.82
C VAL A 116 19.04 31.67 20.40
N ARG A 117 20.32 31.35 20.19
CA ARG A 117 20.93 31.28 18.85
C ARG A 117 20.18 30.33 17.94
N ALA A 118 19.94 29.10 18.41
CA ALA A 118 19.21 28.08 17.64
C ALA A 118 17.75 28.47 17.37
N LEU A 119 17.09 29.14 18.32
CA LEU A 119 15.70 29.59 18.17
C LEU A 119 15.59 30.68 17.11
N ALA A 120 16.49 31.67 17.12
CA ALA A 120 16.56 32.74 16.15
C ALA A 120 16.77 32.16 14.71
N LEU A 121 17.76 31.30 14.58
CA LEU A 121 18.07 30.63 13.31
C LEU A 121 16.88 29.83 12.76
N ARG A 122 16.23 29.05 13.64
CA ARG A 122 15.03 28.29 13.29
C ARG A 122 13.92 29.21 12.81
N THR A 123 13.71 30.34 13.49
CA THR A 123 12.67 31.30 13.14
C THR A 123 12.91 31.89 11.77
N MET A 124 14.13 32.34 11.47
CA MET A 124 14.45 32.86 10.15
C MET A 124 14.24 31.84 9.04
N SER A 125 14.64 30.59 9.27
CA SER A 125 14.51 29.52 8.27
C SER A 125 13.05 29.10 7.98
N TYR A 126 12.09 29.43 8.87
CA TYR A 126 10.66 29.14 8.63
C TYR A 126 9.95 30.20 7.79
N ILE A 127 10.50 31.43 7.75
CA ILE A 127 9.84 32.56 7.10
C ILE A 127 10.14 32.55 5.61
N HIS A 128 9.12 32.28 4.81
CA HIS A 128 9.19 32.25 3.36
C HIS A 128 8.96 33.66 2.78
N VAL A 129 9.87 34.57 3.10
CA VAL A 129 9.95 35.93 2.58
C VAL A 129 11.36 36.09 2.02
N ARG A 130 11.49 36.66 0.83
CA ARG A 130 12.74 36.70 0.06
C ARG A 130 13.90 37.30 0.86
N GLU A 131 13.66 38.42 1.51
CA GLU A 131 14.66 39.14 2.31
C GLU A 131 15.16 38.28 3.49
N PHE A 132 14.27 37.48 4.10
CA PHE A 132 14.66 36.54 5.15
C PHE A 132 15.52 35.40 4.59
N VAL A 133 15.16 34.86 3.43
CA VAL A 133 15.93 33.78 2.81
C VAL A 133 17.33 34.26 2.45
N GLU A 134 17.44 35.44 1.83
CA GLU A 134 18.74 36.04 1.46
C GLU A 134 19.61 36.34 2.69
N ALA A 135 19.03 36.86 3.77
CA ALA A 135 19.75 37.12 5.03
C ALA A 135 20.14 35.84 5.76
N THR A 136 19.34 34.76 5.66
CA THR A 136 19.58 33.51 6.42
C THR A 136 20.77 32.71 5.88
N VAL A 137 21.06 32.73 4.60
CA VAL A 137 22.13 31.92 3.97
C VAL A 137 23.51 32.17 4.60
N PRO A 138 24.04 33.41 4.74
CA PRO A 138 25.33 33.65 5.38
C PRO A 138 25.33 33.25 6.84
N LEU A 139 24.23 33.45 7.54
CA LEU A 139 24.08 33.12 8.95
C LEU A 139 24.12 31.61 9.17
N VAL A 140 23.42 30.82 8.35
CA VAL A 140 23.48 29.35 8.39
C VAL A 140 24.91 28.86 8.18
N LYS A 141 25.65 29.44 7.20
CA LYS A 141 27.07 29.11 6.98
C LYS A 141 27.95 29.29 8.20
N HIS A 142 27.67 30.30 8.98
CA HIS A 142 28.37 30.56 10.24
C HIS A 142 27.95 29.57 11.34
N MET A 143 26.63 29.37 11.51
CA MET A 143 26.04 28.51 12.53
C MET A 143 26.32 27.00 12.34
N LEU A 144 26.61 26.55 11.12
CA LEU A 144 27.08 25.18 10.87
C LEU A 144 28.44 24.88 11.53
N LYS A 145 29.21 25.91 11.95
CA LYS A 145 30.47 25.80 12.65
C LYS A 145 30.42 26.24 14.12
N ASP A 146 29.20 26.43 14.65
CA ASP A 146 29.01 26.86 16.05
C ASP A 146 29.66 25.87 17.03
N ALA A 147 30.15 26.37 18.15
CA ALA A 147 30.75 25.55 19.19
C ALA A 147 29.75 24.56 19.83
N ASP A 148 28.47 24.95 19.90
CA ASP A 148 27.43 24.13 20.51
C ASP A 148 26.77 23.17 19.48
N PRO A 149 26.71 21.85 19.76
CA PRO A 149 26.12 20.88 18.86
C PRO A 149 24.61 21.11 18.59
N TYR A 150 23.88 21.71 19.55
CA TYR A 150 22.47 22.00 19.38
C TYR A 150 22.23 23.07 18.30
N VAL A 151 23.12 24.05 18.19
CA VAL A 151 23.09 25.07 17.15
C VAL A 151 23.47 24.45 15.79
N ARG A 152 24.55 23.65 15.71
CA ARG A 152 24.97 22.96 14.49
C ARG A 152 23.87 22.05 13.98
N LYS A 153 23.22 21.26 14.86
CA LYS A 153 22.06 20.43 14.54
C LYS A 153 20.93 21.26 13.90
N THR A 154 20.58 22.40 14.53
CA THR A 154 19.52 23.27 14.03
C THR A 154 19.89 23.88 12.69
N ALA A 155 21.14 24.30 12.51
CA ALA A 155 21.65 24.84 11.25
C ALA A 155 21.58 23.81 10.12
N ALA A 156 21.87 22.53 10.39
CA ALA A 156 21.74 21.46 9.42
C ALA A 156 20.29 21.34 8.88
N PHE A 157 19.29 21.33 9.76
CA PHE A 157 17.89 21.32 9.34
C PHE A 157 17.45 22.60 8.61
N CYS A 158 18.07 23.76 8.94
CA CYS A 158 17.76 25.01 8.26
C CYS A 158 18.16 24.97 6.78
N VAL A 159 19.23 24.25 6.41
CA VAL A 159 19.65 24.10 5.01
C VAL A 159 18.53 23.42 4.19
N ALA A 160 17.94 22.35 4.70
CA ALA A 160 16.84 21.66 4.01
C ALA A 160 15.61 22.56 3.83
N LYS A 161 15.30 23.40 4.83
CA LYS A 161 14.21 24.38 4.73
C LYS A 161 14.49 25.51 3.73
N LEU A 162 15.73 26.00 3.70
CA LEU A 162 16.14 26.99 2.70
C LEU A 162 16.05 26.39 1.29
N TYR A 163 16.35 25.11 1.14
CA TYR A 163 16.18 24.40 -0.14
C TYR A 163 14.72 24.37 -0.60
N ASP A 164 13.76 24.24 0.35
CA ASP A 164 12.33 24.37 0.04
C ASP A 164 11.94 25.78 -0.43
N HIS A 165 12.59 26.80 0.13
CA HIS A 165 12.27 28.18 -0.19
C HIS A 165 12.89 28.63 -1.51
N ASP A 166 14.17 28.38 -1.70
CA ASP A 166 14.91 28.69 -2.92
C ASP A 166 15.99 27.63 -3.23
N ARG A 167 15.60 26.70 -4.08
CA ARG A 167 16.47 25.62 -4.55
C ARG A 167 17.74 26.14 -5.21
N ARG A 168 17.61 27.16 -6.09
CA ARG A 168 18.75 27.68 -6.88
C ARG A 168 19.80 28.35 -6.00
N MET A 169 19.35 29.04 -4.98
CA MET A 169 20.25 29.72 -4.02
C MET A 169 21.07 28.70 -3.23
N VAL A 170 20.46 27.59 -2.79
CA VAL A 170 21.16 26.57 -2.01
C VAL A 170 22.12 25.77 -2.91
N GLU A 171 21.68 25.37 -4.12
CA GLU A 171 22.53 24.65 -5.07
C GLU A 171 23.71 25.48 -5.57
N GLY A 172 23.55 26.81 -5.70
CA GLY A 172 24.63 27.75 -6.04
C GLY A 172 25.56 28.11 -4.88
N SER A 173 25.28 27.62 -3.66
CA SER A 173 26.05 27.88 -2.46
C SER A 173 26.88 26.67 -2.01
N ASP A 174 27.80 26.87 -1.07
CA ASP A 174 28.61 25.82 -0.43
C ASP A 174 27.89 25.11 0.73
N LEU A 175 26.58 25.31 0.90
CA LEU A 175 25.81 24.75 2.04
C LEU A 175 25.77 23.23 2.02
N ILE A 176 25.63 22.63 0.86
CA ILE A 176 25.58 21.16 0.70
C ILE A 176 26.94 20.54 1.04
N ASP A 177 28.03 21.14 0.62
CA ASP A 177 29.40 20.68 0.96
C ASP A 177 29.66 20.79 2.47
N ARG A 178 29.14 21.85 3.10
CA ARG A 178 29.20 21.99 4.56
C ARG A 178 28.37 20.95 5.29
N LEU A 179 27.18 20.57 4.76
CA LEU A 179 26.42 19.45 5.33
C LEU A 179 27.21 18.14 5.23
N ASN A 180 27.88 17.90 4.09
CA ASN A 180 28.74 16.73 3.93
C ASN A 180 29.91 16.73 4.94
N THR A 181 30.45 17.90 5.29
CA THR A 181 31.50 17.98 6.33
C THR A 181 30.98 17.65 7.71
N LEU A 182 29.70 17.96 8.02
CA LEU A 182 29.06 17.62 9.29
C LEU A 182 28.84 16.12 9.48
N LEU A 183 28.91 15.30 8.44
CA LEU A 183 28.90 13.83 8.57
C LEU A 183 30.12 13.29 9.34
N ARG A 184 31.14 14.12 9.53
CA ARG A 184 32.32 13.80 10.30
C ARG A 184 32.33 14.44 11.68
N ASP A 185 31.23 15.08 12.09
CA ASP A 185 31.10 15.70 13.43
C ASP A 185 31.21 14.63 14.52
N ASP A 186 31.75 15.02 15.67
CA ASP A 186 31.90 14.15 16.84
C ASP A 186 30.56 13.87 17.53
N ASN A 187 29.58 14.74 17.35
CA ASN A 187 28.27 14.61 17.99
C ASN A 187 27.28 13.81 17.13
N PRO A 188 26.79 12.65 17.62
CA PRO A 188 25.87 11.80 16.89
C PRO A 188 24.57 12.49 16.40
N THR A 189 24.03 13.42 17.19
CA THR A 189 22.82 14.16 16.83
C THR A 189 23.04 15.13 15.68
N VAL A 190 24.23 15.72 15.54
CA VAL A 190 24.60 16.58 14.43
C VAL A 190 24.72 15.76 13.15
N VAL A 191 25.40 14.62 13.21
CA VAL A 191 25.55 13.69 12.09
C VAL A 191 24.18 13.23 11.60
N ALA A 192 23.31 12.78 12.50
CA ALA A 192 21.96 12.33 12.15
C ALA A 192 21.11 13.44 11.50
N SER A 193 21.27 14.68 11.96
CA SER A 193 20.54 15.82 11.41
C SER A 193 21.06 16.28 10.05
N ALA A 194 22.37 16.21 9.85
CA ALA A 194 22.99 16.47 8.53
C ALA A 194 22.55 15.42 7.51
N LEU A 195 22.52 14.13 7.90
CA LEU A 195 22.00 13.05 7.07
C LEU A 195 20.54 13.26 6.70
N ALA A 196 19.68 13.58 7.68
CA ALA A 196 18.27 13.83 7.43
C ALA A 196 18.06 14.96 6.41
N SER A 197 18.84 16.04 6.52
CA SER A 197 18.78 17.17 5.61
C SER A 197 19.29 16.82 4.21
N LEU A 198 20.38 16.07 4.10
CA LEU A 198 20.91 15.60 2.81
C LEU A 198 19.95 14.65 2.12
N MET A 199 19.31 13.75 2.86
CA MET A 199 18.29 12.83 2.30
C MET A 199 17.08 13.59 1.79
N ASP A 200 16.57 14.56 2.56
CA ASP A 200 15.41 15.37 2.17
C ASP A 200 15.71 16.19 0.88
N ILE A 201 16.91 16.77 0.79
CA ILE A 201 17.36 17.48 -0.42
C ILE A 201 17.54 16.52 -1.58
N TRP A 202 18.15 15.34 -1.36
CA TRP A 202 18.35 14.33 -2.40
C TRP A 202 17.01 13.79 -2.96
N GLU A 203 15.99 13.60 -2.13
CA GLU A 203 14.67 13.17 -2.60
C GLU A 203 14.03 14.18 -3.56
N ARG A 204 14.37 15.46 -3.44
CA ARG A 204 13.79 16.56 -4.24
C ARG A 204 14.66 17.04 -5.39
N SER A 205 15.91 16.62 -5.47
CA SER A 205 16.87 17.07 -6.48
C SER A 205 17.45 15.93 -7.28
N ASP A 206 17.44 16.06 -8.62
CA ASP A 206 18.13 15.14 -9.51
C ASP A 206 19.62 15.47 -9.64
N ALA A 207 20.00 16.70 -9.31
CA ALA A 207 21.39 17.18 -9.42
C ALA A 207 22.30 16.64 -8.29
N ILE A 208 21.71 16.24 -7.14
CA ILE A 208 22.47 15.81 -5.96
C ILE A 208 22.30 14.31 -5.79
N LYS A 209 23.40 13.57 -5.70
CA LYS A 209 23.41 12.13 -5.45
C LYS A 209 24.01 11.87 -4.08
N LEU A 210 23.22 11.27 -3.19
CA LEU A 210 23.72 10.80 -1.91
C LEU A 210 24.51 9.51 -2.12
N THR A 211 25.82 9.54 -1.91
CA THR A 211 26.72 8.39 -1.96
C THR A 211 27.33 8.16 -0.60
N ILE A 212 27.20 6.95 -0.08
CA ILE A 212 27.77 6.56 1.21
C ILE A 212 28.81 5.47 0.92
N ASP A 213 30.03 5.65 1.39
CA ASP A 213 31.08 4.65 1.36
C ASP A 213 31.02 3.72 2.59
N TYR A 214 31.75 2.61 2.56
CA TYR A 214 31.78 1.66 3.68
C TYR A 214 32.31 2.26 4.98
N SER A 215 33.30 3.16 4.91
CA SER A 215 33.85 3.82 6.09
C SER A 215 32.81 4.69 6.78
N ASN A 216 32.06 5.47 6.03
CA ASN A 216 30.97 6.29 6.53
C ASN A 216 29.81 5.42 7.05
N ALA A 217 29.40 4.37 6.31
CA ALA A 217 28.39 3.43 6.75
C ALA A 217 28.75 2.75 8.08
N SER A 218 30.02 2.32 8.23
CA SER A 218 30.52 1.72 9.46
C SER A 218 30.50 2.68 10.66
N LYS A 219 30.88 3.96 10.44
CA LYS A 219 30.80 5.01 11.47
C LYS A 219 29.37 5.31 11.87
N MET A 220 28.46 5.43 10.88
CA MET A 220 27.03 5.66 11.13
C MET A 220 26.43 4.56 11.99
N VAL A 221 26.77 3.31 11.73
CA VAL A 221 26.31 2.18 12.55
C VAL A 221 26.92 2.21 13.95
N ALA A 222 28.17 2.65 14.11
CA ALA A 222 28.83 2.75 15.41
C ALA A 222 28.14 3.78 16.34
N ILE A 223 27.73 4.94 15.80
CA ILE A 223 27.06 6.00 16.57
C ILE A 223 25.57 5.77 16.77
N LEU A 224 25.01 4.75 16.17
CA LEU A 224 23.56 4.49 16.17
C LEU A 224 23.00 4.34 17.60
N ALA A 225 23.78 3.77 18.52
CA ALA A 225 23.37 3.58 19.91
C ALA A 225 23.22 4.89 20.69
N ASP A 226 24.01 5.88 20.34
CA ASP A 226 24.10 7.16 21.05
C ASP A 226 23.11 8.21 20.50
N CYS A 227 22.40 7.87 19.40
CA CYS A 227 21.40 8.73 18.81
C CYS A 227 20.04 8.59 19.48
N SER A 228 19.25 9.66 19.41
CA SER A 228 17.83 9.62 19.73
C SER A 228 17.09 8.69 18.75
N GLU A 229 15.87 8.27 19.08
CA GLU A 229 15.02 7.42 18.22
C GLU A 229 14.87 7.97 16.80
N TRP A 230 14.66 9.28 16.68
CA TRP A 230 14.60 9.99 15.39
C TRP A 230 15.92 9.91 14.63
N GLY A 231 17.05 10.16 15.33
CA GLY A 231 18.37 10.05 14.74
C GLY A 231 18.68 8.63 14.25
N GLN A 232 18.29 7.61 15.01
CA GLN A 232 18.43 6.21 14.61
C GLN A 232 17.66 5.92 13.32
N THR A 233 16.42 6.41 13.21
CA THR A 233 15.61 6.24 12.01
C THR A 233 16.26 6.90 10.79
N TYR A 234 16.75 8.13 10.91
CA TYR A 234 17.43 8.84 9.82
C TYR A 234 18.71 8.12 9.37
N ILE A 235 19.53 7.66 10.32
CA ILE A 235 20.76 6.92 10.01
C ILE A 235 20.42 5.60 9.29
N LEU A 236 19.45 4.84 9.80
CA LEU A 236 19.02 3.60 9.19
C LEU A 236 18.46 3.81 7.77
N GLU A 237 17.68 4.87 7.55
CA GLU A 237 17.19 5.22 6.21
C GLU A 237 18.33 5.60 5.26
N ALA A 238 19.30 6.36 5.72
CA ALA A 238 20.46 6.73 4.92
C ALA A 238 21.29 5.51 4.51
N LEU A 239 21.40 4.49 5.36
CA LEU A 239 22.08 3.23 5.02
C LEU A 239 21.47 2.48 3.84
N MET A 240 20.21 2.75 3.48
CA MET A 240 19.62 2.22 2.25
C MET A 240 20.25 2.81 0.95
N SER A 241 21.02 3.89 1.07
CA SER A 241 21.78 4.47 -0.05
C SER A 241 23.21 3.91 -0.16
N TYR A 242 23.66 3.13 0.82
CA TYR A 242 24.93 2.40 0.76
C TYR A 242 24.77 1.14 -0.11
N VAL A 243 25.66 0.95 -1.07
CA VAL A 243 25.67 -0.22 -1.95
C VAL A 243 26.87 -1.10 -1.59
N PRO A 244 26.65 -2.26 -0.93
CA PRO A 244 27.74 -3.18 -0.59
C PRO A 244 28.48 -3.68 -1.82
N GLN A 245 29.80 -3.64 -1.79
CA GLN A 245 30.67 -4.19 -2.86
C GLN A 245 31.06 -5.64 -2.56
N ASP A 246 31.10 -6.00 -1.27
CA ASP A 246 31.38 -7.35 -0.77
C ASP A 246 30.24 -7.83 0.15
N GLY A 247 29.92 -9.12 0.07
CA GLY A 247 28.92 -9.75 0.94
C GLY A 247 29.29 -9.74 2.43
N ASN A 248 30.59 -9.71 2.76
CA ASN A 248 31.05 -9.61 4.15
C ASN A 248 30.78 -8.22 4.75
N GLU A 249 30.90 -7.15 3.96
CA GLU A 249 30.55 -5.79 4.40
C GLU A 249 29.06 -5.72 4.74
N ALA A 250 28.21 -6.26 3.87
CA ALA A 250 26.76 -6.33 4.10
C ALA A 250 26.42 -7.12 5.38
N LEU A 251 27.08 -8.26 5.59
CA LEU A 251 26.87 -9.08 6.78
C LEU A 251 27.27 -8.38 8.05
N LEU A 252 28.46 -7.77 8.10
CA LEU A 252 28.96 -7.04 9.26
C LEU A 252 28.06 -5.86 9.64
N LEU A 253 27.56 -5.12 8.65
CA LEU A 253 26.62 -4.02 8.90
C LEU A 253 25.28 -4.57 9.42
N ALA A 254 24.72 -5.64 8.81
CA ALA A 254 23.49 -6.26 9.24
C ALA A 254 23.58 -6.77 10.70
N GLU A 255 24.69 -7.41 11.07
CA GLU A 255 24.90 -7.89 12.44
C GLU A 255 25.00 -6.76 13.47
N ARG A 256 25.66 -5.66 13.14
CA ARG A 256 25.77 -4.47 14.01
C ARG A 256 24.43 -3.75 14.18
N ILE A 257 23.57 -3.77 13.19
CA ILE A 257 22.23 -3.16 13.22
C ILE A 257 21.24 -4.04 13.99
N THR A 258 21.38 -5.36 13.93
CA THR A 258 20.47 -6.35 14.54
C THR A 258 20.08 -6.04 16.01
N PRO A 259 20.93 -5.53 16.91
CA PRO A 259 20.51 -5.18 18.27
C PRO A 259 19.39 -4.14 18.34
N ARG A 260 19.20 -3.32 17.31
CA ARG A 260 18.09 -2.34 17.23
C ARG A 260 16.73 -2.97 16.96
N LEU A 261 16.68 -4.23 16.56
CA LEU A 261 15.45 -5.00 16.44
C LEU A 261 14.69 -5.16 17.77
N SER A 262 15.38 -5.02 18.90
CA SER A 262 14.78 -5.08 20.25
C SER A 262 14.44 -3.69 20.81
N HIS A 263 14.43 -2.65 19.98
CA HIS A 263 14.15 -1.29 20.42
C HIS A 263 12.67 -1.11 20.82
N SER A 264 12.40 -0.22 21.81
CA SER A 264 11.04 0.06 22.29
C SER A 264 10.15 0.75 21.24
N ASN A 265 10.76 1.60 20.41
CA ASN A 265 10.07 2.35 19.36
C ASN A 265 9.86 1.51 18.10
N SER A 266 8.60 1.36 17.69
CA SER A 266 8.21 0.55 16.53
C SER A 266 8.77 1.07 15.20
N ALA A 267 8.97 2.39 15.06
CA ALA A 267 9.55 2.97 13.85
C ALA A 267 11.01 2.55 13.66
N VAL A 268 11.80 2.55 14.74
CA VAL A 268 13.19 2.08 14.73
C VAL A 268 13.25 0.60 14.36
N VAL A 269 12.36 -0.23 14.94
CA VAL A 269 12.30 -1.67 14.66
C VAL A 269 11.96 -1.92 13.19
N LEU A 270 10.92 -1.29 12.66
CA LEU A 270 10.50 -1.47 11.26
C LEU A 270 11.55 -0.98 10.27
N THR A 271 12.19 0.16 10.55
CA THR A 271 13.29 0.67 9.71
C THR A 271 14.50 -0.26 9.77
N CYS A 272 14.80 -0.82 10.95
CA CYS A 272 15.85 -1.81 11.12
C CYS A 272 15.55 -3.08 10.30
N ILE A 273 14.33 -3.61 10.38
CA ILE A 273 13.89 -4.76 9.56
C ILE A 273 14.10 -4.46 8.07
N ARG A 274 13.71 -3.28 7.61
CA ARG A 274 13.86 -2.85 6.22
C ARG A 274 15.32 -2.85 5.76
N VAL A 275 16.22 -2.27 6.57
CA VAL A 275 17.66 -2.22 6.25
C VAL A 275 18.29 -3.60 6.25
N VAL A 276 17.93 -4.45 7.22
CA VAL A 276 18.43 -5.84 7.25
C VAL A 276 17.96 -6.60 6.02
N LEU A 277 16.68 -6.49 5.62
CA LEU A 277 16.16 -7.11 4.40
C LEU A 277 16.87 -6.59 3.14
N TYR A 278 17.20 -5.28 3.09
CA TYR A 278 17.98 -4.69 2.02
C TYR A 278 19.36 -5.33 1.92
N LEU A 279 20.12 -5.36 3.03
CA LEU A 279 21.46 -5.91 3.07
C LEU A 279 21.52 -7.42 2.75
N MET A 280 20.48 -8.16 3.14
CA MET A 280 20.36 -9.59 2.82
C MET A 280 20.36 -9.91 1.32
N ASN A 281 20.03 -8.95 0.44
CA ASN A 281 20.10 -9.13 -1.01
C ASN A 281 21.56 -9.17 -1.52
N TYR A 282 22.52 -8.69 -0.73
CA TYR A 282 23.94 -8.64 -1.06
C TYR A 282 24.75 -9.77 -0.34
N ILE A 283 24.11 -10.60 0.49
CA ILE A 283 24.76 -11.71 1.22
C ILE A 283 24.55 -13.02 0.46
N ALA A 284 25.63 -13.61 -0.05
CA ALA A 284 25.56 -14.84 -0.83
C ALA A 284 25.29 -16.09 0.01
N ASP A 285 25.82 -16.15 1.24
CA ASP A 285 25.72 -17.33 2.10
C ASP A 285 24.32 -17.50 2.68
N GLN A 286 23.63 -18.57 2.25
CA GLN A 286 22.30 -18.91 2.72
C GLN A 286 22.24 -19.20 4.23
N ARG A 287 23.33 -19.67 4.86
CA ARG A 287 23.38 -19.91 6.30
C ARG A 287 23.26 -18.62 7.09
N HIS A 288 23.98 -17.57 6.66
CA HIS A 288 23.89 -16.25 7.26
C HIS A 288 22.50 -15.63 7.04
N ASN A 289 21.95 -15.77 5.83
CA ASN A 289 20.59 -15.33 5.54
C ASN A 289 19.55 -16.03 6.42
N ALA A 290 19.65 -17.36 6.61
CA ALA A 290 18.76 -18.10 7.50
C ALA A 290 18.91 -17.68 8.97
N ALA A 291 20.12 -17.37 9.43
CA ALA A 291 20.35 -16.84 10.77
C ALA A 291 19.72 -15.45 10.96
N LEU A 292 19.82 -14.57 9.96
CA LEU A 292 19.17 -13.24 9.97
C LEU A 292 17.64 -13.37 9.93
N CYS A 293 17.07 -14.27 9.13
CA CYS A 293 15.64 -14.57 9.12
C CYS A 293 15.13 -14.96 10.51
N LYS A 294 15.85 -15.84 11.22
CA LYS A 294 15.51 -16.20 12.60
C LYS A 294 15.55 -15.03 13.56
N LYS A 295 16.45 -14.06 13.36
CA LYS A 295 16.51 -12.83 14.19
C LYS A 295 15.41 -11.83 13.84
N LEU A 296 14.80 -11.88 12.66
CA LEU A 296 13.71 -11.00 12.23
C LEU A 296 12.34 -11.44 12.76
N SER A 297 12.13 -12.74 13.06
CA SER A 297 10.84 -13.26 13.53
C SER A 297 10.40 -12.65 14.87
N PRO A 298 11.17 -12.69 15.97
CA PRO A 298 10.72 -12.19 17.26
C PRO A 298 10.30 -10.70 17.25
N PRO A 299 11.04 -9.76 16.61
CA PRO A 299 10.61 -8.37 16.50
C PRO A 299 9.27 -8.19 15.80
N LEU A 300 9.01 -8.93 14.71
CA LEU A 300 7.72 -8.89 14.02
C LEU A 300 6.59 -9.35 14.93
N VAL A 301 6.81 -10.41 15.71
CA VAL A 301 5.85 -10.92 16.68
C VAL A 301 5.60 -9.92 17.82
N THR A 302 6.64 -9.25 18.32
CA THR A 302 6.49 -8.25 19.40
C THR A 302 5.72 -7.01 18.95
N LEU A 303 5.80 -6.64 17.67
CA LEU A 303 4.98 -5.54 17.13
C LEU A 303 3.48 -5.86 17.16
N LEU A 304 3.10 -7.15 17.13
CA LEU A 304 1.69 -7.57 17.25
C LEU A 304 1.10 -7.38 18.65
N ALA A 305 1.93 -7.15 19.66
CA ALA A 305 1.47 -6.82 21.01
C ALA A 305 1.25 -5.31 21.24
N LYS A 306 1.54 -4.48 20.25
CA LYS A 306 1.33 -3.03 20.29
C LYS A 306 -0.13 -2.66 19.97
N GLY A 307 -0.44 -1.37 19.91
CA GLY A 307 -1.76 -0.87 19.51
C GLY A 307 -2.20 -1.35 18.11
N PRO A 308 -3.52 -1.33 17.82
CA PRO A 308 -4.09 -1.92 16.60
C PRO A 308 -3.50 -1.36 15.32
N GLU A 309 -3.13 -0.07 15.29
CA GLU A 309 -2.55 0.60 14.13
C GLU A 309 -1.16 0.07 13.80
N VAL A 310 -0.31 -0.06 14.84
CA VAL A 310 1.04 -0.63 14.70
C VAL A 310 0.96 -2.12 14.36
N GLN A 311 0.02 -2.84 14.98
CA GLN A 311 -0.25 -4.23 14.68
C GLN A 311 -0.65 -4.42 13.22
N TYR A 312 -1.57 -3.60 12.70
CA TYR A 312 -2.00 -3.65 11.31
C TYR A 312 -0.83 -3.36 10.34
N LEU A 313 -0.05 -2.32 10.63
CA LEU A 313 1.15 -2.01 9.86
C LEU A 313 2.13 -3.18 9.85
N ALA A 314 2.40 -3.80 11.01
CA ALA A 314 3.29 -4.94 11.11
C ALA A 314 2.77 -6.15 10.31
N LEU A 315 1.45 -6.45 10.37
CA LEU A 315 0.83 -7.54 9.61
C LEU A 315 0.91 -7.32 8.10
N ARG A 316 0.63 -6.10 7.62
CA ARG A 316 0.75 -5.77 6.18
C ARG A 316 2.19 -5.96 5.68
N ASN A 317 3.16 -5.53 6.48
CA ASN A 317 4.57 -5.73 6.15
C ASN A 317 5.00 -7.21 6.25
N ALA A 318 4.47 -7.96 7.21
CA ALA A 318 4.72 -9.40 7.33
C ALA A 318 4.23 -10.16 6.09
N LEU A 319 3.05 -9.81 5.53
CA LEU A 319 2.55 -10.37 4.27
C LEU A 319 3.53 -10.19 3.10
N LEU A 320 4.12 -9.00 2.98
CA LEU A 320 5.11 -8.71 1.94
C LEU A 320 6.42 -9.48 2.16
N ILE A 321 6.90 -9.50 3.41
CA ILE A 321 8.12 -10.21 3.78
C ILE A 321 7.98 -11.71 3.50
N LEU A 322 6.84 -12.32 3.84
CA LEU A 322 6.57 -13.74 3.61
C LEU A 322 6.50 -14.10 2.12
N GLN A 323 5.98 -13.21 1.27
CA GLN A 323 5.99 -13.45 -0.19
C GLN A 323 7.42 -13.52 -0.74
N ARG A 324 8.34 -12.73 -0.19
CA ARG A 324 9.75 -12.71 -0.61
C ARG A 324 10.61 -13.73 0.13
N ARG A 325 10.37 -13.91 1.44
CA ARG A 325 11.15 -14.77 2.35
C ARG A 325 10.25 -15.55 3.29
N PRO A 326 9.65 -16.66 2.84
CA PRO A 326 8.71 -17.44 3.63
C PRO A 326 9.33 -18.06 4.90
N GLU A 327 10.66 -18.12 4.97
CA GLU A 327 11.39 -18.71 6.10
C GLU A 327 11.31 -17.88 7.39
N VAL A 328 11.01 -16.56 7.30
CA VAL A 328 11.06 -15.65 8.44
C VAL A 328 10.05 -16.02 9.52
N LEU A 329 8.82 -16.43 9.16
CA LEU A 329 7.72 -16.68 10.11
C LEU A 329 7.17 -18.12 10.00
N ARG A 330 7.88 -19.04 9.40
CA ARG A 330 7.39 -20.39 9.04
C ARG A 330 6.80 -21.19 10.22
N ASN A 331 7.30 -20.99 11.42
CA ASN A 331 6.96 -21.80 12.59
C ASN A 331 6.02 -21.11 13.58
N ASP A 332 5.59 -19.89 13.29
CA ASP A 332 4.95 -19.03 14.28
C ASP A 332 3.45 -18.79 14.00
N ILE A 333 2.74 -19.77 13.41
CA ILE A 333 1.35 -19.57 12.97
C ILE A 333 0.39 -19.20 14.10
N ARG A 334 0.54 -19.77 15.30
CA ARG A 334 -0.35 -19.53 16.44
C ARG A 334 -0.36 -18.08 16.92
N VAL A 335 0.72 -17.35 16.66
CA VAL A 335 0.85 -15.92 17.03
C VAL A 335 -0.12 -15.05 16.23
N PHE A 336 -0.51 -15.53 15.06
CA PHE A 336 -1.41 -14.81 14.15
C PHE A 336 -2.88 -15.17 14.35
N PHE A 337 -3.21 -16.09 15.26
CA PHE A 337 -4.61 -16.39 15.57
C PHE A 337 -5.34 -15.15 16.08
N CYS A 338 -6.58 -14.97 15.63
CA CYS A 338 -7.38 -13.79 15.92
C CYS A 338 -7.81 -13.80 17.38
N LYS A 339 -7.65 -12.65 18.04
CA LYS A 339 -8.16 -12.46 19.39
C LYS A 339 -9.56 -11.84 19.32
N TYR A 340 -10.38 -12.12 20.33
CA TYR A 340 -11.74 -11.57 20.39
C TYR A 340 -11.76 -10.04 20.25
N ASN A 341 -10.84 -9.33 20.92
CA ASN A 341 -10.78 -7.87 20.93
C ASN A 341 -10.06 -7.24 19.71
N ASP A 342 -9.59 -8.03 18.76
CA ASP A 342 -8.93 -7.49 17.58
C ASP A 342 -9.96 -6.78 16.69
N PRO A 343 -9.65 -5.58 16.17
CA PRO A 343 -10.49 -4.93 15.17
C PRO A 343 -10.62 -5.77 13.89
N ILE A 344 -11.70 -5.59 13.14
CA ILE A 344 -11.99 -6.38 11.93
C ILE A 344 -10.87 -6.35 10.92
N TYR A 345 -10.29 -5.16 10.65
CA TYR A 345 -9.18 -5.01 9.69
C TYR A 345 -7.93 -5.77 10.11
N VAL A 346 -7.67 -5.91 11.43
CA VAL A 346 -6.58 -6.73 11.97
C VAL A 346 -6.91 -8.22 11.80
N LYS A 347 -8.14 -8.66 12.15
CA LYS A 347 -8.59 -10.04 11.99
C LYS A 347 -8.47 -10.50 10.53
N VAL A 348 -8.95 -9.71 9.58
CA VAL A 348 -8.87 -10.03 8.15
C VAL A 348 -7.43 -10.18 7.68
N THR A 349 -6.54 -9.27 8.10
CA THR A 349 -5.13 -9.36 7.71
C THR A 349 -4.40 -10.53 8.35
N LYS A 350 -4.75 -10.88 9.60
CA LYS A 350 -4.27 -12.11 10.25
C LYS A 350 -4.71 -13.36 9.50
N LEU A 351 -5.95 -13.39 9.03
CA LEU A 351 -6.49 -14.48 8.24
C LEU A 351 -5.70 -14.70 6.94
N GLU A 352 -5.29 -13.62 6.25
CA GLU A 352 -4.42 -13.70 5.08
C GLU A 352 -3.05 -14.30 5.42
N LEU A 353 -2.47 -13.93 6.57
CA LEU A 353 -1.21 -14.50 7.06
C LEU A 353 -1.33 -15.98 7.44
N ILE A 354 -2.42 -16.37 8.13
CA ILE A 354 -2.72 -17.75 8.46
C ILE A 354 -2.80 -18.58 7.18
N PHE A 355 -3.49 -18.09 6.16
CA PHE A 355 -3.54 -18.75 4.86
C PHE A 355 -2.15 -18.93 4.24
N MET A 356 -1.28 -17.91 4.30
CA MET A 356 0.07 -18.00 3.75
C MET A 356 0.94 -19.00 4.50
N LEU A 357 0.86 -19.05 5.82
CA LEU A 357 1.68 -19.88 6.71
C LEU A 357 1.17 -21.32 6.87
N ALA A 358 -0.08 -21.58 6.50
CA ALA A 358 -0.66 -22.91 6.58
C ALA A 358 0.08 -23.91 5.68
N ASN A 359 0.39 -25.07 6.24
CA ASN A 359 1.05 -26.19 5.61
C ASN A 359 0.49 -27.52 6.14
N GLU A 360 0.93 -28.63 5.60
CA GLU A 360 0.44 -29.96 5.99
C GLU A 360 0.59 -30.30 7.48
N ASN A 361 1.59 -29.72 8.16
CA ASN A 361 1.85 -30.03 9.56
C ASN A 361 0.97 -29.27 10.56
N ASN A 362 0.42 -28.11 10.16
CA ASN A 362 -0.35 -27.23 11.04
C ASN A 362 -1.81 -27.07 10.62
N ILE A 363 -2.23 -27.78 9.58
CA ILE A 363 -3.56 -27.58 8.98
C ILE A 363 -4.69 -27.92 9.96
N ASP A 364 -4.56 -28.93 10.81
CA ASP A 364 -5.58 -29.32 11.76
C ASP A 364 -5.86 -28.22 12.79
N GLU A 365 -4.81 -27.55 13.29
CA GLU A 365 -4.92 -26.42 14.19
C GLU A 365 -5.59 -25.23 13.48
N VAL A 366 -5.20 -24.98 12.23
CA VAL A 366 -5.77 -23.88 11.43
C VAL A 366 -7.26 -24.09 11.16
N LEU A 367 -7.67 -25.32 10.81
CA LEU A 367 -9.07 -25.62 10.55
C LEU A 367 -9.92 -25.53 11.82
N THR A 368 -9.37 -25.87 12.99
CA THR A 368 -10.05 -25.70 14.27
C THR A 368 -10.33 -24.21 14.55
N GLU A 369 -9.34 -23.35 14.34
CA GLU A 369 -9.50 -21.90 14.48
C GLU A 369 -10.48 -21.31 13.46
N LEU A 370 -10.40 -21.72 12.19
CA LEU A 370 -11.31 -21.25 11.15
C LEU A 370 -12.76 -21.66 11.39
N ARG A 371 -12.99 -22.81 12.03
CA ARG A 371 -14.32 -23.25 12.49
C ARG A 371 -14.87 -22.25 13.51
N GLU A 372 -14.06 -21.83 14.50
CA GLU A 372 -14.48 -20.84 15.49
C GLU A 372 -14.74 -19.47 14.81
N TYR A 373 -13.90 -19.05 13.88
CA TYR A 373 -14.09 -17.78 13.15
C TYR A 373 -15.37 -17.77 12.29
N ALA A 374 -15.77 -18.91 11.77
CA ALA A 374 -17.01 -19.05 11.00
C ALA A 374 -18.28 -18.93 11.87
N THR A 375 -18.15 -18.94 13.20
CA THR A 375 -19.26 -18.75 14.14
C THR A 375 -19.28 -17.38 14.82
N GLU A 376 -18.41 -16.46 14.42
CA GLU A 376 -18.37 -15.09 14.96
C GLU A 376 -19.58 -14.25 14.52
N ILE A 377 -19.81 -13.11 15.20
CA ILE A 377 -20.95 -12.23 14.97
C ILE A 377 -20.79 -11.42 13.67
N ASP A 378 -19.54 -11.07 13.30
CA ASP A 378 -19.27 -10.23 12.14
C ASP A 378 -19.37 -11.02 10.82
N VAL A 379 -20.43 -10.74 10.05
CA VAL A 379 -20.72 -11.41 8.77
C VAL A 379 -19.57 -11.29 7.76
N HIS A 380 -18.93 -10.10 7.69
CA HIS A 380 -17.84 -9.88 6.75
C HIS A 380 -16.63 -10.76 7.08
N PHE A 381 -16.30 -10.87 8.36
CA PHE A 381 -15.20 -11.71 8.82
C PHE A 381 -15.51 -13.20 8.62
N VAL A 382 -16.75 -13.65 8.95
CA VAL A 382 -17.19 -15.02 8.72
C VAL A 382 -17.06 -15.42 7.24
N ARG A 383 -17.52 -14.58 6.32
CA ARG A 383 -17.38 -14.82 4.88
C ARG A 383 -15.91 -15.00 4.48
N LYS A 384 -15.02 -14.16 5.00
CA LYS A 384 -13.58 -14.28 4.75
C LYS A 384 -13.00 -15.57 5.33
N ALA A 385 -13.45 -16.01 6.51
CA ALA A 385 -13.05 -17.29 7.12
C ALA A 385 -13.49 -18.49 6.25
N VAL A 386 -14.73 -18.50 5.78
CA VAL A 386 -15.23 -19.55 4.85
C VAL A 386 -14.43 -19.56 3.55
N ARG A 387 -14.15 -18.40 2.96
CA ARG A 387 -13.27 -18.29 1.77
C ARG A 387 -11.87 -18.82 2.04
N ALA A 388 -11.32 -18.58 3.23
CA ALA A 388 -10.00 -19.07 3.61
C ALA A 388 -9.96 -20.60 3.68
N ILE A 389 -11.00 -21.26 4.21
CA ILE A 389 -11.10 -22.72 4.21
C ILE A 389 -11.02 -23.27 2.78
N GLY A 390 -11.75 -22.67 1.84
CA GLY A 390 -11.70 -23.10 0.45
C GLY A 390 -10.37 -22.85 -0.24
N LYS A 391 -9.73 -21.73 0.03
CA LYS A 391 -8.38 -21.46 -0.48
C LYS A 391 -7.36 -22.46 0.07
N LEU A 392 -7.49 -22.89 1.32
CA LEU A 392 -6.67 -23.92 1.91
C LEU A 392 -6.87 -25.29 1.26
N ALA A 393 -8.11 -25.65 0.93
CA ALA A 393 -8.41 -26.87 0.17
C ALA A 393 -7.71 -26.89 -1.19
N ILE A 394 -7.62 -25.72 -1.86
CA ILE A 394 -6.92 -25.59 -3.15
C ILE A 394 -5.39 -25.63 -2.98
N LYS A 395 -4.87 -25.03 -1.89
CA LYS A 395 -3.44 -24.91 -1.62
C LYS A 395 -2.82 -26.21 -1.15
N ILE A 396 -3.51 -26.95 -0.28
CA ILE A 396 -3.02 -28.15 0.42
C ILE A 396 -3.90 -29.34 0.05
N GLU A 397 -3.48 -30.09 -0.97
CA GLU A 397 -4.26 -31.20 -1.51
C GLU A 397 -4.62 -32.27 -0.47
N PRO A 398 -3.72 -32.75 0.41
CA PRO A 398 -4.06 -33.75 1.45
C PRO A 398 -5.16 -33.27 2.42
N ALA A 399 -5.28 -31.96 2.63
CA ALA A 399 -6.26 -31.36 3.54
C ALA A 399 -7.62 -31.06 2.86
N ALA A 400 -7.72 -31.22 1.54
CA ALA A 400 -8.93 -30.85 0.81
C ALA A 400 -10.18 -31.53 1.37
N ARG A 401 -10.09 -32.83 1.72
CA ARG A 401 -11.20 -33.58 2.28
C ARG A 401 -11.66 -33.06 3.65
N GLN A 402 -10.71 -32.68 4.51
CA GLN A 402 -11.02 -32.09 5.82
C GLN A 402 -11.70 -30.72 5.67
N CYS A 403 -11.17 -29.89 4.77
CA CYS A 403 -11.78 -28.58 4.45
C CYS A 403 -13.21 -28.72 3.94
N ILE A 404 -13.46 -29.70 3.06
CA ILE A 404 -14.79 -30.00 2.52
C ILE A 404 -15.75 -30.43 3.63
N ASN A 405 -15.34 -31.34 4.52
CA ASN A 405 -16.16 -31.79 5.61
C ASN A 405 -16.55 -30.60 6.53
N LEU A 406 -15.59 -29.72 6.82
CA LEU A 406 -15.88 -28.52 7.60
C LEU A 406 -16.85 -27.56 6.87
N LEU A 407 -16.71 -27.39 5.56
CA LEU A 407 -17.65 -26.58 4.79
C LEU A 407 -19.07 -27.16 4.80
N LEU A 408 -19.21 -28.49 4.73
CA LEU A 408 -20.51 -29.15 4.83
C LEU A 408 -21.16 -29.01 6.23
N GLU A 409 -20.34 -29.11 7.30
CA GLU A 409 -20.81 -28.81 8.66
C GLU A 409 -21.33 -27.37 8.75
N LEU A 410 -20.63 -26.41 8.14
CA LEU A 410 -21.06 -25.01 8.11
C LEU A 410 -22.34 -24.81 7.28
N VAL A 411 -22.48 -25.47 6.15
CA VAL A 411 -23.72 -25.45 5.33
C VAL A 411 -24.89 -26.01 6.11
N ALA A 412 -24.69 -27.08 6.89
CA ALA A 412 -25.72 -27.68 7.72
C ALA A 412 -26.28 -26.74 8.82
N THR A 413 -25.58 -25.65 9.15
CA THR A 413 -26.08 -24.60 10.08
C THR A 413 -27.24 -23.81 9.48
N LYS A 414 -27.47 -23.86 8.17
CA LYS A 414 -28.52 -23.15 7.41
C LYS A 414 -28.49 -21.63 7.55
N VAL A 415 -27.35 -21.08 7.89
CA VAL A 415 -27.15 -19.62 7.93
C VAL A 415 -26.90 -19.12 6.50
N THR A 416 -27.81 -18.30 5.97
CA THR A 416 -27.86 -17.88 4.56
C THR A 416 -26.51 -17.42 4.01
N TYR A 417 -25.84 -16.44 4.64
CA TYR A 417 -24.56 -15.91 4.15
C TYR A 417 -23.42 -16.93 4.21
N ILE A 418 -23.46 -17.92 5.11
CA ILE A 418 -22.49 -19.02 5.17
C ILE A 418 -22.72 -19.98 4.01
N VAL A 419 -23.98 -20.38 3.77
CA VAL A 419 -24.35 -21.26 2.66
C VAL A 419 -23.95 -20.66 1.33
N GLN A 420 -24.25 -19.39 1.12
CA GLN A 420 -23.87 -18.66 -0.09
C GLN A 420 -22.39 -18.68 -0.32
N GLU A 421 -21.59 -18.31 0.68
CA GLU A 421 -20.15 -18.27 0.58
C GLU A 421 -19.53 -19.66 0.39
N ALA A 422 -20.05 -20.67 1.11
CA ALA A 422 -19.61 -22.06 0.98
C ALA A 422 -19.87 -22.62 -0.44
N THR A 423 -21.00 -22.27 -1.06
CA THR A 423 -21.33 -22.67 -2.41
C THR A 423 -20.32 -22.15 -3.44
N VAL A 424 -19.93 -20.88 -3.33
CA VAL A 424 -18.90 -20.26 -4.17
C VAL A 424 -17.56 -20.98 -4.01
N VAL A 425 -17.21 -21.28 -2.78
CA VAL A 425 -15.93 -21.93 -2.44
C VAL A 425 -15.92 -23.38 -2.94
N ILE A 426 -16.98 -24.14 -2.74
CA ILE A 426 -17.10 -25.53 -3.20
C ILE A 426 -17.03 -25.61 -4.72
N ARG A 427 -17.65 -24.68 -5.46
CA ARG A 427 -17.48 -24.57 -6.91
C ARG A 427 -15.99 -24.48 -7.28
N ASN A 428 -15.20 -23.67 -6.57
CA ASN A 428 -13.77 -23.52 -6.84
C ASN A 428 -13.00 -24.82 -6.54
N ILE A 429 -13.39 -25.57 -5.51
CA ILE A 429 -12.83 -26.88 -5.19
C ILE A 429 -13.14 -27.89 -6.30
N PHE A 430 -14.37 -27.93 -6.81
CA PHE A 430 -14.73 -28.78 -7.95
C PHE A 430 -13.94 -28.46 -9.23
N ARG A 431 -13.62 -27.18 -9.45
CA ARG A 431 -12.76 -26.76 -10.56
C ARG A 431 -11.31 -27.18 -10.38
N LYS A 432 -10.84 -27.27 -9.15
CA LYS A 432 -9.47 -27.74 -8.85
C LYS A 432 -9.36 -29.25 -8.91
N TYR A 433 -10.37 -29.98 -8.41
CA TYR A 433 -10.40 -31.44 -8.29
C TYR A 433 -11.62 -32.01 -9.04
N PRO A 434 -11.58 -32.04 -10.40
CA PRO A 434 -12.71 -32.55 -11.18
C PRO A 434 -12.99 -34.01 -10.84
N ASN A 435 -14.25 -34.37 -10.71
CA ASN A 435 -14.73 -35.74 -10.49
C ASN A 435 -14.28 -36.45 -9.19
N GLN A 436 -13.80 -35.72 -8.18
CA GLN A 436 -13.36 -36.35 -6.93
C GLN A 436 -14.38 -36.26 -5.78
N TYR A 437 -15.19 -35.20 -5.71
CA TYR A 437 -16.05 -34.90 -4.54
C TYR A 437 -17.54 -34.77 -4.90
N GLU A 438 -18.01 -35.54 -5.84
CA GLU A 438 -19.37 -35.40 -6.39
C GLU A 438 -20.49 -35.77 -5.43
N SER A 439 -20.21 -36.60 -4.41
CA SER A 439 -21.18 -36.97 -3.37
C SER A 439 -21.77 -35.78 -2.61
N ILE A 440 -21.14 -34.61 -2.72
CA ILE A 440 -21.54 -33.39 -2.00
C ILE A 440 -22.62 -32.61 -2.75
N ILE A 441 -22.79 -32.87 -4.04
CA ILE A 441 -23.70 -32.11 -4.91
C ILE A 441 -25.13 -32.21 -4.40
N GLY A 442 -25.55 -33.40 -3.92
CA GLY A 442 -26.88 -33.60 -3.35
C GLY A 442 -27.17 -32.65 -2.19
N THR A 443 -26.24 -32.56 -1.24
CA THR A 443 -26.35 -31.66 -0.07
C THR A 443 -26.42 -30.18 -0.47
N LEU A 444 -25.70 -29.77 -1.52
CA LEU A 444 -25.79 -28.40 -2.01
C LEU A 444 -27.14 -28.11 -2.66
N CYS A 445 -27.72 -29.07 -3.39
CA CYS A 445 -29.03 -28.94 -4.01
C CYS A 445 -30.18 -28.84 -3.00
N GLU A 446 -30.02 -29.31 -1.75
CA GLU A 446 -31.01 -29.15 -0.67
C GLU A 446 -31.14 -27.71 -0.14
N HIS A 447 -30.19 -26.83 -0.46
CA HIS A 447 -30.12 -25.46 0.06
C HIS A 447 -30.27 -24.37 -1.01
N LEU A 448 -30.85 -24.69 -2.17
CA LEU A 448 -31.03 -23.76 -3.29
C LEU A 448 -31.86 -22.53 -2.93
N ASP A 449 -32.90 -22.70 -2.13
CA ASP A 449 -33.82 -21.62 -1.70
C ASP A 449 -33.13 -20.52 -0.86
N SER A 450 -31.93 -20.79 -0.35
CA SER A 450 -31.17 -19.85 0.46
C SER A 450 -30.16 -19.02 -0.36
N LEU A 451 -30.12 -19.17 -1.69
CA LEU A 451 -29.14 -18.51 -2.56
C LEU A 451 -29.73 -17.23 -3.17
N ASP A 452 -29.58 -16.10 -2.46
CA ASP A 452 -30.04 -14.79 -2.94
C ASP A 452 -28.95 -14.00 -3.66
N GLU A 453 -27.66 -14.20 -3.29
CA GLU A 453 -26.54 -13.47 -3.88
C GLU A 453 -26.19 -13.97 -5.30
N PRO A 454 -25.94 -13.04 -6.25
CA PRO A 454 -25.62 -13.39 -7.63
C PRO A 454 -24.42 -14.33 -7.79
N GLU A 455 -23.35 -14.10 -7.00
CA GLU A 455 -22.13 -14.92 -7.05
C GLU A 455 -22.43 -16.37 -6.63
N ALA A 456 -23.28 -16.55 -5.61
CA ALA A 456 -23.69 -17.87 -5.12
C ALA A 456 -24.62 -18.57 -6.09
N LYS A 457 -25.61 -17.87 -6.66
CA LYS A 457 -26.49 -18.38 -7.73
C LYS A 457 -25.69 -18.83 -8.95
N ALA A 458 -24.79 -17.98 -9.46
CA ALA A 458 -23.92 -18.29 -10.58
C ALA A 458 -23.00 -19.50 -10.30
N ALA A 459 -22.53 -19.63 -9.05
CA ALA A 459 -21.72 -20.76 -8.63
C ALA A 459 -22.52 -22.07 -8.64
N MET A 460 -23.74 -22.05 -8.13
CA MET A 460 -24.61 -23.24 -8.10
C MET A 460 -25.08 -23.64 -9.49
N VAL A 461 -25.50 -22.68 -10.30
CA VAL A 461 -25.85 -22.88 -11.70
C VAL A 461 -24.70 -23.54 -12.49
N TRP A 462 -23.45 -23.07 -12.22
CA TRP A 462 -22.27 -23.70 -12.81
C TRP A 462 -22.13 -25.17 -12.39
N VAL A 463 -22.35 -25.50 -11.09
CA VAL A 463 -22.29 -26.88 -10.60
C VAL A 463 -23.34 -27.73 -11.26
N ILE A 464 -24.60 -27.27 -11.33
CA ILE A 464 -25.71 -28.00 -11.96
C ILE A 464 -25.40 -28.27 -13.47
N GLY A 465 -24.92 -27.25 -14.18
CA GLY A 465 -24.56 -27.38 -15.58
C GLY A 465 -23.37 -28.30 -15.86
N GLN A 466 -22.34 -28.26 -14.95
CA GLN A 466 -21.14 -29.09 -15.13
C GLN A 466 -21.40 -30.57 -14.86
N TYR A 467 -22.25 -30.89 -13.86
CA TYR A 467 -22.57 -32.25 -13.43
C TYR A 467 -24.02 -32.64 -13.75
N ALA A 468 -24.57 -32.08 -14.85
CA ALA A 468 -25.94 -32.34 -15.27
C ALA A 468 -26.21 -33.83 -15.60
N ASP A 469 -25.19 -34.59 -15.95
CA ASP A 469 -25.26 -36.03 -16.17
C ASP A 469 -25.53 -36.83 -14.90
N ARG A 470 -25.23 -36.29 -13.74
CA ARG A 470 -25.34 -36.96 -12.44
C ARG A 470 -26.51 -36.47 -11.57
N ILE A 471 -27.04 -35.30 -11.87
CA ILE A 471 -28.19 -34.71 -11.18
C ILE A 471 -29.45 -35.11 -11.96
N GLU A 472 -30.31 -35.96 -11.39
CA GLU A 472 -31.48 -36.50 -12.10
C GLU A 472 -32.46 -35.41 -12.51
N ASN A 473 -32.71 -34.42 -11.70
CA ASN A 473 -33.63 -33.29 -11.90
C ASN A 473 -32.94 -31.99 -12.33
N SER A 474 -31.77 -32.08 -13.00
CA SER A 474 -30.99 -30.90 -13.44
C SER A 474 -31.77 -29.96 -14.37
N ASP A 475 -32.69 -30.49 -15.16
CA ASP A 475 -33.60 -29.76 -16.03
C ASP A 475 -34.57 -28.88 -15.23
N ALA A 476 -35.26 -29.45 -14.25
CA ALA A 476 -36.21 -28.73 -13.40
C ALA A 476 -35.50 -27.64 -12.57
N LEU A 477 -34.32 -27.96 -11.99
CA LEU A 477 -33.55 -26.99 -11.23
C LEU A 477 -33.06 -25.80 -12.09
N LEU A 478 -32.65 -26.03 -13.30
CA LEU A 478 -32.29 -24.93 -14.23
C LEU A 478 -33.51 -24.16 -14.70
N GLU A 479 -34.66 -24.80 -14.89
CA GLU A 479 -35.91 -24.14 -15.27
C GLU A 479 -36.37 -23.17 -14.18
N ASP A 480 -36.26 -23.53 -12.91
CA ASP A 480 -36.56 -22.65 -11.76
C ASP A 480 -35.70 -21.38 -11.78
N PHE A 481 -34.40 -21.51 -12.01
CA PHE A 481 -33.52 -20.35 -12.17
C PHE A 481 -33.79 -19.54 -13.44
N LEU A 482 -34.22 -20.15 -14.50
CA LEU A 482 -34.53 -19.47 -15.75
C LEU A 482 -35.81 -18.65 -15.69
N TYR A 483 -36.71 -18.94 -14.76
CA TYR A 483 -37.95 -18.18 -14.58
C TYR A 483 -37.68 -16.68 -14.29
N SER A 484 -36.59 -16.37 -13.61
CA SER A 484 -36.14 -14.99 -13.26
C SER A 484 -35.04 -14.46 -14.19
N PHE A 485 -34.75 -15.11 -15.33
CA PHE A 485 -33.60 -14.81 -16.18
C PHE A 485 -33.44 -13.34 -16.56
N ALA A 486 -34.53 -12.65 -16.93
CA ALA A 486 -34.48 -11.25 -17.35
C ALA A 486 -34.16 -10.27 -16.18
N GLU A 487 -34.49 -10.66 -14.94
CA GLU A 487 -34.31 -9.85 -13.74
C GLU A 487 -32.94 -10.10 -13.08
N GLU A 488 -32.27 -11.20 -13.44
CA GLU A 488 -31.00 -11.58 -12.84
C GLU A 488 -29.81 -10.76 -13.38
N PRO A 489 -28.79 -10.50 -12.55
CA PRO A 489 -27.56 -9.86 -13.00
C PRO A 489 -26.85 -10.65 -14.10
N VAL A 490 -26.09 -9.95 -14.96
CA VAL A 490 -25.40 -10.51 -16.12
C VAL A 490 -24.52 -11.72 -15.78
N GLU A 491 -23.90 -11.75 -14.61
CA GLU A 491 -23.08 -12.89 -14.16
C GLU A 491 -23.90 -14.18 -14.04
N VAL A 492 -25.12 -14.08 -13.52
CA VAL A 492 -26.06 -15.22 -13.40
C VAL A 492 -26.59 -15.61 -14.75
N GLN A 493 -26.96 -14.63 -15.60
CA GLN A 493 -27.41 -14.86 -16.95
C GLN A 493 -26.38 -15.61 -17.81
N LEU A 494 -25.10 -15.20 -17.72
CA LEU A 494 -23.99 -15.89 -18.40
C LEU A 494 -23.78 -17.33 -17.92
N ALA A 495 -23.93 -17.53 -16.58
CA ALA A 495 -23.84 -18.85 -15.98
C ALA A 495 -25.00 -19.75 -16.45
N LEU A 496 -26.24 -19.22 -16.45
CA LEU A 496 -27.45 -19.91 -16.89
C LEU A 496 -27.36 -20.30 -18.36
N LEU A 497 -26.99 -19.38 -19.24
CA LEU A 497 -26.75 -19.65 -20.66
C LEU A 497 -25.77 -20.82 -20.86
N THR A 498 -24.63 -20.75 -20.16
CA THR A 498 -23.59 -21.77 -20.27
C THR A 498 -24.05 -23.13 -19.70
N ALA A 499 -24.74 -23.12 -18.56
CA ALA A 499 -25.23 -24.31 -17.87
C ALA A 499 -26.29 -25.03 -18.71
N THR A 500 -27.22 -24.27 -19.32
CA THR A 500 -28.27 -24.81 -20.19
C THR A 500 -27.68 -25.46 -21.44
N VAL A 501 -26.66 -24.84 -22.05
CA VAL A 501 -25.95 -25.43 -23.18
C VAL A 501 -25.23 -26.73 -22.79
N LYS A 502 -24.61 -26.76 -21.61
CA LYS A 502 -23.96 -27.97 -21.07
C LYS A 502 -24.97 -29.09 -20.81
N LEU A 503 -26.14 -28.76 -20.22
CA LEU A 503 -27.24 -29.71 -20.01
C LEU A 503 -27.67 -30.33 -21.34
N PHE A 504 -27.86 -29.53 -22.35
CA PHE A 504 -28.27 -30.04 -23.70
C PHE A 504 -27.20 -30.97 -24.30
N ILE A 505 -25.92 -30.62 -24.18
CA ILE A 505 -24.82 -31.44 -24.69
C ILE A 505 -24.73 -32.80 -23.98
N GLN A 506 -24.99 -32.81 -22.66
CA GLN A 506 -24.95 -34.05 -21.85
C GLN A 506 -26.23 -34.86 -21.92
N ARG A 507 -27.38 -34.19 -21.87
CA ARG A 507 -28.74 -34.78 -21.91
C ARG A 507 -29.61 -34.07 -22.94
N PRO A 508 -29.49 -34.42 -24.25
CA PRO A 508 -30.21 -33.71 -25.30
C PRO A 508 -31.74 -33.69 -25.13
N THR A 509 -32.31 -34.77 -24.62
CA THR A 509 -33.77 -34.88 -24.43
C THR A 509 -34.30 -33.89 -23.37
N LYS A 510 -33.55 -33.62 -22.33
CA LYS A 510 -33.95 -32.73 -21.24
C LYS A 510 -33.65 -31.27 -21.54
N GLY A 511 -32.59 -30.97 -22.31
CA GLY A 511 -32.21 -29.62 -22.69
C GLY A 511 -32.88 -29.04 -23.92
N ALA A 512 -33.56 -29.87 -24.70
CA ALA A 512 -34.12 -29.49 -26.01
C ALA A 512 -35.13 -28.33 -25.95
N GLU A 513 -35.89 -28.22 -24.86
CA GLU A 513 -36.90 -27.16 -24.70
C GLU A 513 -36.29 -25.87 -24.08
N LEU A 514 -35.27 -26.01 -23.24
CA LEU A 514 -34.67 -24.87 -22.48
C LEU A 514 -33.73 -24.07 -23.37
N VAL A 515 -32.90 -24.73 -24.19
CA VAL A 515 -31.86 -24.04 -24.99
C VAL A 515 -32.41 -23.00 -25.95
N PRO A 516 -33.47 -23.28 -26.77
CA PRO A 516 -34.03 -22.26 -27.65
C PRO A 516 -34.60 -21.06 -26.91
N LYS A 517 -35.24 -21.28 -25.74
CA LYS A 517 -35.78 -20.20 -24.90
C LYS A 517 -34.67 -19.28 -24.39
N VAL A 518 -33.61 -19.87 -23.81
CA VAL A 518 -32.50 -19.08 -23.23
C VAL A 518 -31.72 -18.36 -24.32
N LEU A 519 -31.43 -18.99 -25.43
CA LEU A 519 -30.75 -18.35 -26.57
C LEU A 519 -31.57 -17.18 -27.12
N LYS A 520 -32.89 -17.30 -27.21
CA LYS A 520 -33.75 -16.20 -27.62
C LYS A 520 -33.70 -15.04 -26.66
N TRP A 521 -33.89 -15.28 -25.35
CA TRP A 521 -33.81 -14.24 -24.34
C TRP A 521 -32.45 -13.53 -24.32
N ALA A 522 -31.36 -14.30 -24.41
CA ALA A 522 -30.02 -13.74 -24.41
C ALA A 522 -29.65 -12.95 -25.69
N THR A 523 -30.34 -13.21 -26.83
CA THR A 523 -30.07 -12.48 -28.09
C THR A 523 -31.02 -11.31 -28.34
N GLU A 524 -32.32 -11.44 -27.96
CA GLU A 524 -33.36 -10.48 -28.29
C GLU A 524 -33.70 -9.55 -27.10
N GLU A 525 -33.64 -10.03 -25.85
CA GLU A 525 -34.17 -9.32 -24.68
C GLU A 525 -33.08 -8.73 -23.79
N THR A 526 -31.80 -8.89 -24.12
CA THR A 526 -30.70 -8.46 -23.28
C THR A 526 -29.89 -7.28 -23.86
N ASP A 527 -29.62 -6.27 -23.04
CA ASP A 527 -28.81 -5.13 -23.43
C ASP A 527 -27.30 -5.40 -23.40
N ASN A 528 -26.86 -6.43 -22.66
CA ASN A 528 -25.42 -6.73 -22.48
C ASN A 528 -24.81 -7.35 -23.72
N PRO A 529 -23.78 -6.74 -24.35
CA PRO A 529 -23.14 -7.23 -25.55
C PRO A 529 -22.42 -8.57 -25.36
N ASP A 530 -21.77 -8.80 -24.22
CA ASP A 530 -20.99 -10.03 -23.96
C ASP A 530 -21.92 -11.26 -23.86
N LEU A 531 -23.08 -11.07 -23.25
CA LEU A 531 -24.11 -12.13 -23.17
C LEU A 531 -24.68 -12.46 -24.55
N ARG A 532 -24.99 -11.43 -25.33
CA ARG A 532 -25.51 -11.55 -26.69
C ARG A 532 -24.54 -12.28 -27.64
N ASP A 533 -23.26 -11.84 -27.60
CA ASP A 533 -22.23 -12.44 -28.46
C ASP A 533 -21.98 -13.90 -28.09
N ARG A 534 -21.99 -14.22 -26.79
CA ARG A 534 -21.85 -15.60 -26.32
C ARG A 534 -23.05 -16.46 -26.71
N ALA A 535 -24.25 -15.91 -26.66
CA ALA A 535 -25.46 -16.62 -27.11
C ALA A 535 -25.41 -16.92 -28.61
N TYR A 536 -25.05 -15.97 -29.46
CA TYR A 536 -24.84 -16.18 -30.88
C TYR A 536 -23.74 -17.21 -31.18
N MET A 537 -22.64 -17.15 -30.43
CA MET A 537 -21.57 -18.14 -30.56
C MET A 537 -22.07 -19.55 -30.26
N TYR A 538 -22.80 -19.74 -29.16
CA TYR A 538 -23.38 -21.04 -28.82
C TYR A 538 -24.42 -21.50 -29.84
N TRP A 539 -25.29 -20.61 -30.31
CA TRP A 539 -26.27 -20.92 -31.30
C TRP A 539 -25.61 -21.45 -32.59
N ARG A 540 -24.65 -20.74 -33.12
CA ARG A 540 -23.91 -21.18 -34.32
C ARG A 540 -23.15 -22.48 -34.09
N LEU A 541 -22.53 -22.64 -32.96
CA LEU A 541 -21.75 -23.82 -32.61
C LEU A 541 -22.64 -25.08 -32.52
N LEU A 542 -23.79 -24.97 -31.88
CA LEU A 542 -24.77 -26.07 -31.77
C LEU A 542 -25.43 -26.40 -33.10
N SER A 543 -25.66 -25.38 -33.96
CA SER A 543 -26.26 -25.59 -35.29
C SER A 543 -25.30 -26.18 -36.31
N THR A 544 -23.99 -25.97 -36.17
CA THR A 544 -22.98 -26.40 -37.14
C THR A 544 -22.50 -27.82 -36.85
N ASP A 545 -21.99 -28.07 -35.61
CA ASP A 545 -21.48 -29.40 -35.21
C ASP A 545 -21.58 -29.59 -33.69
N ILE A 546 -22.45 -30.52 -33.30
CA ILE A 546 -22.65 -30.87 -31.87
C ILE A 546 -21.38 -31.50 -31.26
N ASN A 547 -20.60 -32.24 -32.05
CA ASN A 547 -19.37 -32.87 -31.54
C ASN A 547 -18.28 -31.81 -31.32
N ALA A 548 -18.15 -30.81 -32.17
CA ALA A 548 -17.29 -29.66 -31.95
C ALA A 548 -17.75 -28.84 -30.72
N ALA A 549 -19.07 -28.62 -30.61
CA ALA A 549 -19.66 -27.97 -29.44
C ALA A 549 -19.29 -28.69 -28.14
N LYS A 550 -19.41 -30.02 -28.11
CA LYS A 550 -19.02 -30.83 -26.94
C LYS A 550 -17.55 -30.69 -26.59
N LYS A 551 -16.65 -30.73 -27.56
CA LYS A 551 -15.21 -30.56 -27.33
C LYS A 551 -14.85 -29.19 -26.79
N ILE A 552 -15.51 -28.11 -27.23
CA ILE A 552 -15.25 -26.73 -26.83
C ILE A 552 -15.88 -26.43 -25.47
N VAL A 553 -17.18 -26.74 -25.29
CA VAL A 553 -17.93 -26.35 -24.09
C VAL A 553 -17.57 -27.22 -22.88
N MET A 554 -17.40 -28.52 -23.11
CA MET A 554 -17.04 -29.49 -22.05
C MET A 554 -15.52 -29.73 -21.94
N GLY A 555 -14.72 -29.12 -22.82
CA GLY A 555 -13.27 -29.24 -22.79
C GLY A 555 -12.66 -28.89 -21.45
N GLU A 556 -11.49 -29.48 -21.13
CA GLU A 556 -10.76 -29.22 -19.91
C GLU A 556 -10.45 -27.73 -19.77
N LYS A 557 -10.69 -27.20 -18.58
CA LYS A 557 -10.41 -25.80 -18.25
C LYS A 557 -9.09 -25.71 -17.48
N PRO A 558 -8.36 -24.58 -17.58
CA PRO A 558 -7.15 -24.37 -16.77
C PRO A 558 -7.45 -24.56 -15.28
N ALA A 559 -6.59 -25.29 -14.59
CA ALA A 559 -6.74 -25.52 -13.15
C ALA A 559 -6.59 -24.21 -12.39
N ILE A 560 -7.41 -24.03 -11.34
CA ILE A 560 -7.27 -22.90 -10.43
C ILE A 560 -6.01 -23.12 -9.60
N THR A 561 -5.16 -22.09 -9.51
CA THR A 561 -3.99 -22.06 -8.64
C THR A 561 -4.18 -21.04 -7.53
N ALA A 562 -3.63 -21.32 -6.35
CA ALA A 562 -3.63 -20.37 -5.23
C ALA A 562 -2.65 -19.19 -5.45
N GLU A 563 -1.85 -19.23 -6.50
CA GLU A 563 -0.75 -18.29 -6.77
C GLU A 563 -1.18 -16.98 -7.43
N SER A 564 -2.43 -16.90 -7.93
CA SER A 564 -2.95 -15.72 -8.64
C SER A 564 -3.04 -14.43 -7.78
N GLU A 565 -2.86 -14.53 -6.46
CA GLU A 565 -2.90 -13.37 -5.54
C GLU A 565 -1.50 -12.84 -5.17
N ARG A 566 -0.44 -13.36 -5.77
CA ARG A 566 0.91 -12.85 -5.53
C ARG A 566 1.14 -11.56 -6.30
N LEU A 567 1.83 -10.62 -5.65
CA LEU A 567 2.28 -9.40 -6.31
C LEU A 567 3.29 -9.72 -7.42
N ASP A 568 3.28 -8.91 -8.46
CA ASP A 568 4.32 -8.92 -9.47
C ASP A 568 5.72 -8.82 -8.82
N PRO A 569 6.71 -9.61 -9.27
CA PRO A 569 8.03 -9.64 -8.66
C PRO A 569 8.73 -8.28 -8.54
N ALA A 570 8.57 -7.40 -9.53
CA ALA A 570 9.16 -6.06 -9.50
C ALA A 570 8.46 -5.17 -8.45
N THR A 571 7.13 -5.23 -8.39
CA THR A 571 6.35 -4.52 -7.38
C THR A 571 6.64 -5.05 -5.98
N LEU A 572 6.77 -6.36 -5.81
CA LEU A 572 7.12 -6.96 -4.52
C LEU A 572 8.51 -6.51 -4.04
N GLU A 573 9.50 -6.43 -4.94
CA GLU A 573 10.83 -5.92 -4.62
C GLU A 573 10.78 -4.47 -4.15
N GLU A 574 10.09 -3.60 -4.90
CA GLU A 574 9.89 -2.20 -4.52
C GLU A 574 9.20 -2.09 -3.15
N MET A 575 8.15 -2.89 -2.89
CA MET A 575 7.46 -2.89 -1.61
C MET A 575 8.36 -3.35 -0.46
N CYS A 576 9.17 -4.38 -0.65
CA CYS A 576 10.13 -4.85 0.36
C CYS A 576 11.19 -3.80 0.71
N LEU A 577 11.59 -2.95 -0.23
CA LEU A 577 12.49 -1.83 0.03
C LEU A 577 11.82 -0.66 0.77
N ASN A 578 10.49 -0.67 0.85
CA ASN A 578 9.68 0.36 1.50
C ASN A 578 8.90 -0.14 2.73
N VAL A 579 9.34 -1.25 3.33
CA VAL A 579 8.75 -1.80 4.57
C VAL A 579 8.65 -0.72 5.65
N GLY A 580 7.49 -0.65 6.31
CA GLY A 580 7.20 0.34 7.34
C GLY A 580 6.69 1.70 6.84
N THR A 581 6.44 1.85 5.54
CA THR A 581 5.86 3.07 4.96
C THR A 581 4.37 2.89 4.61
N LEU A 582 3.66 4.00 4.34
CA LEU A 582 2.26 3.94 3.89
C LEU A 582 2.10 3.24 2.53
N ALA A 583 3.12 3.26 1.68
CA ALA A 583 3.09 2.55 0.40
C ALA A 583 2.81 1.05 0.59
N THR A 584 3.43 0.44 1.61
CA THR A 584 3.23 -0.98 1.95
C THR A 584 1.86 -1.29 2.56
N VAL A 585 1.23 -0.32 3.22
CA VAL A 585 -0.14 -0.44 3.72
C VAL A 585 -1.14 -0.48 2.56
N TYR A 586 -0.99 0.44 1.60
CA TYR A 586 -1.86 0.52 0.42
C TYR A 586 -1.53 -0.48 -0.69
N LEU A 587 -0.38 -1.18 -0.61
CA LEU A 587 0.15 -2.05 -1.67
C LEU A 587 0.23 -1.33 -3.03
N LYS A 588 0.69 -0.07 -2.99
CA LYS A 588 0.86 0.77 -4.18
C LYS A 588 2.29 1.26 -4.28
N PRO A 589 2.83 1.45 -5.50
CA PRO A 589 4.15 2.05 -5.68
C PRO A 589 4.29 3.37 -4.94
N VAL A 590 5.48 3.63 -4.40
CA VAL A 590 5.74 4.81 -3.55
C VAL A 590 5.36 6.12 -4.23
N GLN A 591 5.59 6.23 -5.53
CA GLN A 591 5.27 7.41 -6.34
C GLN A 591 3.77 7.72 -6.41
N THR A 592 2.91 6.70 -6.31
CA THR A 592 1.44 6.90 -6.32
C THR A 592 0.93 7.39 -4.99
N VAL A 593 1.64 7.09 -3.89
CA VAL A 593 1.28 7.49 -2.53
C VAL A 593 1.92 8.83 -2.16
N PHE A 594 3.18 9.04 -2.53
CA PHE A 594 3.97 10.23 -2.22
C PHE A 594 4.45 10.90 -3.51
N ARG A 595 4.01 12.12 -3.76
CA ARG A 595 4.32 12.85 -5.01
C ARG A 595 5.80 13.13 -5.25
N SER A 596 6.57 13.30 -4.18
CA SER A 596 8.00 13.66 -4.23
C SER A 596 8.94 12.49 -3.91
N ALA A 597 8.42 11.32 -3.56
CA ALA A 597 9.28 10.21 -3.20
C ALA A 597 9.89 9.52 -4.43
N ARG A 598 11.17 9.20 -4.34
CA ARG A 598 11.87 8.42 -5.37
C ARG A 598 11.67 6.93 -5.15
N PRO A 599 11.44 6.15 -6.23
CA PRO A 599 11.41 4.71 -6.13
C PRO A 599 12.78 4.19 -5.74
N ARG A 600 12.84 3.39 -4.69
CA ARG A 600 14.06 2.68 -4.30
C ARG A 600 14.18 1.41 -5.13
N LYS A 601 15.36 1.21 -5.71
CA LYS A 601 15.69 0.01 -6.49
C LYS A 601 16.99 -0.59 -5.94
N LEU A 602 17.12 -1.90 -6.06
CA LEU A 602 18.41 -2.56 -5.81
C LEU A 602 19.40 -2.11 -6.86
N ILE A 603 20.55 -1.60 -6.42
CA ILE A 603 21.60 -1.12 -7.28
C ILE A 603 22.54 -2.28 -7.56
N ASP A 604 22.90 -2.48 -8.82
CA ASP A 604 23.84 -3.52 -9.26
C ASP A 604 25.21 -3.33 -8.60
N SER A 605 25.71 -4.40 -8.00
CA SER A 605 27.07 -4.51 -7.46
C SER A 605 27.56 -5.96 -7.59
N PRO A 606 28.88 -6.20 -7.46
CA PRO A 606 29.42 -7.58 -7.49
C PRO A 606 28.82 -8.50 -6.41
N ALA A 607 28.38 -7.93 -5.29
CA ALA A 607 27.77 -8.67 -4.17
C ALA A 607 26.29 -8.98 -4.38
N LEU A 608 25.59 -8.32 -5.32
CA LEU A 608 24.15 -8.48 -5.51
C LEU A 608 23.80 -9.89 -6.03
N GLN A 609 22.94 -10.59 -5.30
CA GLN A 609 22.48 -11.94 -5.64
C GLN A 609 21.37 -11.91 -6.70
N LYS A 610 21.76 -11.96 -7.98
CA LYS A 610 20.82 -11.94 -9.12
C LYS A 610 19.98 -13.22 -9.27
N HIS A 611 20.39 -14.34 -8.65
CA HIS A 611 19.76 -15.65 -8.79
C HIS A 611 18.56 -15.90 -7.87
N LEU A 612 18.23 -14.96 -6.97
CA LEU A 612 17.09 -15.08 -6.05
C LEU A 612 15.83 -14.40 -6.55
N LEU A 613 15.75 -14.01 -7.82
CA LEU A 613 14.53 -13.54 -8.43
C LEU A 613 13.55 -14.72 -8.61
N PRO A 614 12.24 -14.55 -8.32
CA PRO A 614 11.25 -15.64 -8.38
C PRO A 614 11.17 -16.37 -9.72
N THR A 615 11.50 -15.69 -10.82
CA THR A 615 11.58 -16.26 -12.18
C THR A 615 12.56 -17.41 -12.32
N SER A 616 13.59 -17.53 -11.46
CA SER A 616 14.53 -18.65 -11.53
C SER A 616 14.03 -19.89 -10.80
N ILE A 617 13.12 -19.74 -9.84
CA ILE A 617 12.57 -20.87 -9.05
C ILE A 617 11.52 -21.63 -9.86
N GLU A 618 10.72 -20.94 -10.68
CA GLU A 618 9.74 -21.58 -11.58
C GLU A 618 10.44 -22.37 -12.69
N ASN A 619 11.53 -21.84 -13.24
CA ASN A 619 12.34 -22.56 -14.23
C ASN A 619 13.06 -23.78 -13.63
N GLN A 620 13.48 -23.73 -12.35
CA GLN A 620 14.06 -24.89 -11.69
C GLN A 620 13.02 -25.97 -11.33
N LYS A 621 11.79 -25.59 -10.96
CA LYS A 621 10.72 -26.55 -10.71
C LYS A 621 10.20 -27.20 -12.00
N SER A 622 10.09 -26.48 -13.08
CA SER A 622 9.72 -27.04 -14.39
C SER A 622 10.79 -27.98 -14.94
N LEU A 623 12.08 -27.69 -14.72
CA LEU A 623 13.19 -28.58 -15.09
C LEU A 623 13.28 -29.83 -14.19
N SER A 624 12.94 -29.74 -12.91
CA SER A 624 12.90 -30.91 -12.02
C SER A 624 11.69 -31.83 -12.27
N MET A 625 10.57 -31.31 -12.74
CA MET A 625 9.41 -32.11 -13.16
C MET A 625 9.63 -32.81 -14.52
N LEU A 626 10.56 -32.34 -15.35
CA LEU A 626 10.90 -32.99 -16.62
C LEU A 626 11.95 -34.12 -16.50
N GLY A 627 12.36 -34.52 -15.28
CA GLY A 627 13.14 -35.75 -15.04
C GLY A 627 14.56 -35.75 -15.62
N MET A 628 15.13 -34.61 -15.96
CA MET A 628 16.51 -34.52 -16.46
C MET A 628 17.47 -34.13 -15.36
N GLY A 629 17.76 -35.06 -14.45
CA GLY A 629 18.93 -35.03 -13.55
C GLY A 629 20.18 -35.51 -14.29
N GLY A 630 20.95 -34.58 -14.86
CA GLY A 630 22.20 -34.86 -15.51
C GLY A 630 23.07 -33.61 -15.65
N GLN A 631 24.08 -33.54 -14.82
CA GLN A 631 25.33 -32.76 -14.88
C GLN A 631 25.29 -31.38 -15.58
N ALA A 632 25.32 -30.34 -14.74
CA ALA A 632 25.44 -28.93 -15.10
C ALA A 632 26.87 -28.55 -15.53
N GLN A 633 27.32 -29.00 -16.70
CA GLN A 633 28.60 -28.50 -17.25
C GLN A 633 28.63 -28.15 -18.74
N ASP A 634 27.53 -28.33 -19.51
CA ASP A 634 27.57 -28.11 -20.97
C ASP A 634 26.48 -27.21 -21.58
N ILE A 635 25.89 -26.27 -20.83
CA ILE A 635 24.81 -25.41 -21.36
C ILE A 635 25.32 -24.04 -21.89
N ASN A 636 26.61 -23.74 -21.83
CA ASN A 636 27.15 -22.47 -22.31
C ASN A 636 27.55 -22.44 -23.79
N MET A 637 27.34 -23.52 -24.55
CA MET A 637 27.69 -23.56 -25.98
C MET A 637 26.50 -23.52 -26.96
N HIS A 638 25.25 -23.50 -26.47
CA HIS A 638 24.08 -23.57 -27.39
C HIS A 638 23.32 -22.24 -27.57
N SER A 639 23.70 -21.17 -26.85
CA SER A 639 23.02 -19.87 -26.98
C SER A 639 23.55 -18.99 -28.12
N GLN A 640 24.59 -19.40 -28.86
CA GLN A 640 25.08 -18.67 -30.06
C GLN A 640 24.51 -19.18 -31.37
N HIS A 641 23.79 -20.31 -31.41
CA HIS A 641 23.25 -20.84 -32.67
C HIS A 641 21.73 -20.60 -32.87
N VAL A 642 21.02 -20.03 -31.91
CA VAL A 642 19.57 -19.79 -32.04
C VAL A 642 19.26 -18.43 -32.68
N ASN A 643 20.20 -17.53 -32.76
CA ASN A 643 19.99 -16.18 -33.37
C ASN A 643 20.22 -16.09 -34.88
N ASN A 644 20.61 -17.18 -35.56
CA ASN A 644 20.79 -17.19 -37.01
C ASN A 644 19.82 -18.05 -37.81
N ALA A 645 18.78 -18.61 -37.16
CA ALA A 645 17.76 -19.44 -37.81
C ALA A 645 16.40 -18.73 -38.00
N ALA A 646 16.36 -17.39 -37.88
CA ALA A 646 15.16 -16.59 -38.11
C ALA A 646 15.04 -16.05 -39.55
N ALA A 647 15.68 -16.68 -40.52
CA ALA A 647 15.51 -16.37 -41.95
C ALA A 647 15.45 -17.67 -42.75
N GLY A 648 14.30 -18.30 -42.78
CA GLY A 648 14.06 -19.48 -43.63
C GLY A 648 13.15 -20.49 -42.94
N GLY A 649 11.87 -20.19 -42.91
CA GLY A 649 10.89 -21.05 -42.31
C GLY A 649 10.54 -22.26 -43.17
N VAL A 650 10.33 -23.42 -42.56
CA VAL A 650 9.37 -24.43 -43.00
C VAL A 650 8.68 -24.94 -41.74
N ASP A 651 7.36 -24.69 -41.69
CA ASP A 651 6.50 -24.97 -40.56
C ASP A 651 6.22 -26.48 -40.44
N ALA A 652 6.41 -27.00 -39.23
CA ALA A 652 5.95 -28.35 -38.87
C ALA A 652 4.45 -28.44 -38.61
N ASN A 653 3.64 -27.39 -38.91
CA ASN A 653 2.19 -27.35 -38.81
C ASN A 653 1.57 -26.68 -40.02
N GLY A 654 1.61 -27.37 -41.15
CA GLY A 654 1.02 -26.93 -42.44
C GLY A 654 -0.50 -26.68 -42.45
N ASN A 655 -1.20 -26.92 -41.34
CA ASN A 655 -2.64 -26.69 -41.26
C ASN A 655 -3.07 -25.33 -40.70
N LEU A 656 -2.16 -24.60 -39.99
CA LEU A 656 -2.53 -23.29 -39.43
C LEU A 656 -2.32 -22.15 -40.44
N ALA A 657 -1.26 -22.25 -41.25
CA ALA A 657 -0.97 -21.24 -42.28
C ALA A 657 -2.01 -21.31 -43.43
N GLN A 658 -2.49 -22.49 -43.72
CA GLN A 658 -3.55 -22.68 -44.74
C GLN A 658 -4.91 -22.18 -44.28
N ALA A 659 -5.26 -22.36 -43.00
CA ALA A 659 -6.50 -21.84 -42.43
C ALA A 659 -6.51 -20.29 -42.30
N VAL A 660 -5.37 -19.65 -42.10
CA VAL A 660 -5.26 -18.18 -42.11
C VAL A 660 -5.29 -17.64 -43.54
N SER A 661 -4.66 -18.32 -44.49
CA SER A 661 -4.70 -17.97 -45.91
C SER A 661 -6.12 -18.14 -46.50
N ASP A 662 -6.86 -19.16 -46.06
CA ASP A 662 -8.23 -19.40 -46.52
C ASP A 662 -9.23 -18.40 -45.89
N ALA A 663 -8.96 -17.92 -44.67
CA ALA A 663 -9.72 -16.84 -44.05
C ALA A 663 -9.48 -15.49 -44.73
N ASP A 664 -8.23 -15.15 -45.05
CA ASP A 664 -7.88 -13.92 -45.78
C ASP A 664 -8.41 -13.96 -47.23
N ALA A 665 -8.43 -15.12 -47.92
CA ALA A 665 -9.02 -15.29 -49.23
C ALA A 665 -10.56 -15.15 -49.16
N TYR A 666 -11.18 -15.64 -48.10
CA TYR A 666 -12.64 -15.50 -47.89
C TYR A 666 -13.03 -14.03 -47.62
N PHE A 667 -12.28 -13.31 -46.79
CA PHE A 667 -12.55 -11.89 -46.55
C PHE A 667 -12.22 -10.99 -47.74
N SER A 668 -11.29 -11.37 -48.58
CA SER A 668 -10.96 -10.66 -49.84
C SER A 668 -11.99 -10.91 -50.98
N SER A 669 -12.78 -11.97 -50.87
CA SER A 669 -13.82 -12.29 -51.86
C SER A 669 -15.18 -11.62 -51.59
N ILE A 670 -15.36 -11.01 -50.42
CA ILE A 670 -16.56 -10.27 -50.04
C ILE A 670 -16.50 -8.89 -50.68
N GLY A 671 -17.24 -8.62 -51.73
CA GLY A 671 -17.28 -7.35 -52.43
C GLY A 671 -17.82 -6.21 -51.54
N PRO A 672 -17.48 -4.93 -51.89
CA PRO A 672 -17.83 -3.76 -51.09
C PRO A 672 -19.32 -3.59 -50.77
N GLN A 673 -20.20 -4.16 -51.57
CA GLN A 673 -21.65 -4.12 -51.39
C GLN A 673 -22.15 -5.10 -50.30
N GLN A 674 -21.46 -6.19 -50.04
CA GLN A 674 -21.77 -7.10 -48.95
C GLN A 674 -21.26 -6.65 -47.60
N MET A 675 -20.12 -5.91 -47.59
CA MET A 675 -19.67 -5.22 -46.37
C MET A 675 -20.56 -4.04 -45.96
N ALA A 676 -21.21 -3.38 -46.92
CA ALA A 676 -22.19 -2.32 -46.65
C ALA A 676 -23.49 -2.85 -46.03
N ALA A 677 -23.88 -4.09 -46.37
CA ALA A 677 -25.06 -4.73 -45.79
C ALA A 677 -24.85 -5.23 -44.34
N MET A 678 -23.59 -5.40 -43.90
CA MET A 678 -23.25 -5.70 -42.51
C MET A 678 -23.08 -4.44 -41.65
N ARG A 679 -23.21 -3.23 -42.24
CA ARG A 679 -23.15 -1.92 -41.55
C ARG A 679 -24.52 -1.27 -41.47
N ILE A 680 -25.57 -2.01 -41.17
CA ILE A 680 -26.87 -1.42 -40.89
C ILE A 680 -27.02 -1.25 -39.40
N ASP A 681 -27.18 0.03 -38.99
CA ASP A 681 -27.42 0.64 -37.70
C ASP A 681 -26.18 0.96 -36.82
N GLN A 682 -25.41 1.90 -37.32
CA GLN A 682 -24.78 2.90 -36.42
C GLN A 682 -24.99 4.29 -37.05
N GLY A 683 -26.15 4.87 -36.74
CA GLY A 683 -26.43 6.27 -36.98
C GLY A 683 -25.64 7.14 -36.00
N ASP A 684 -24.92 8.07 -36.60
CA ASP A 684 -24.50 9.36 -36.05
C ASP A 684 -23.92 9.41 -34.62
N ALA A 685 -22.60 9.16 -34.48
CA ALA A 685 -21.76 9.86 -33.50
C ALA A 685 -20.27 9.55 -33.69
N PHE A 686 -19.58 10.17 -34.64
CA PHE A 686 -18.14 10.33 -34.60
C PHE A 686 -17.75 11.72 -35.10
N GLY A 687 -17.64 12.66 -34.14
CA GLY A 687 -16.82 13.84 -34.25
C GLY A 687 -15.49 13.58 -33.58
N ASP A 688 -14.45 13.84 -34.29
CA ASP A 688 -13.04 14.10 -33.92
C ASP A 688 -12.59 13.70 -32.52
N THR A 689 -11.69 12.72 -32.45
CA THR A 689 -10.91 12.43 -31.23
C THR A 689 -9.45 12.23 -31.52
N SER A 690 -8.68 13.28 -31.19
CA SER A 690 -7.28 13.15 -30.78
C SER A 690 -7.24 13.23 -29.26
N GLY A 691 -6.66 12.23 -28.57
CA GLY A 691 -6.30 12.32 -27.15
C GLY A 691 -6.94 11.25 -26.24
N TYR A 692 -6.22 10.19 -25.97
CA TYR A 692 -6.56 9.25 -24.89
C TYR A 692 -6.08 9.83 -23.55
N GLU A 693 -7.02 10.28 -22.71
CA GLU A 693 -6.84 10.38 -21.26
C GLU A 693 -7.98 9.65 -20.57
N THR A 694 -7.64 8.66 -19.78
CA THR A 694 -8.56 7.92 -18.92
C THR A 694 -8.95 8.77 -17.72
N GLY A 695 -10.14 9.40 -17.78
CA GLY A 695 -10.75 10.10 -16.68
C GLY A 695 -12.08 9.47 -16.29
N TYR A 696 -12.23 9.09 -15.03
CA TYR A 696 -13.51 8.69 -14.46
C TYR A 696 -14.52 9.84 -14.52
N VAL A 697 -15.65 9.61 -15.16
CA VAL A 697 -16.78 10.56 -15.19
C VAL A 697 -17.56 10.40 -13.90
N VAL A 698 -17.57 11.45 -13.08
CA VAL A 698 -18.51 11.63 -11.97
C VAL A 698 -19.74 12.36 -12.52
N ASN A 699 -20.89 11.70 -12.48
CA ASN A 699 -22.18 12.29 -12.82
C ASN A 699 -22.56 13.38 -11.79
N GLN A 700 -22.65 14.62 -12.26
CA GLN A 700 -23.28 15.73 -11.52
C GLN A 700 -24.76 15.79 -11.92
N HIS A 701 -25.66 15.41 -11.02
CA HIS A 701 -26.99 16.01 -10.88
C HIS A 701 -27.64 15.54 -9.56
N ALA A 702 -27.57 16.40 -8.54
CA ALA A 702 -28.59 16.48 -7.49
C ALA A 702 -28.50 17.83 -6.75
N PRO A 703 -29.60 18.36 -6.24
CA PRO A 703 -29.70 19.76 -5.85
C PRO A 703 -29.14 20.06 -4.45
N GLN A 704 -28.70 21.30 -4.30
CA GLN A 704 -28.15 21.89 -3.10
C GLN A 704 -29.07 21.75 -1.89
N GLN A 705 -28.58 21.13 -0.81
CA GLN A 705 -28.95 21.45 0.55
C GLN A 705 -27.70 21.75 1.35
N ILE A 706 -27.66 22.94 1.91
CA ILE A 706 -26.62 23.46 2.77
C ILE A 706 -26.66 22.73 4.09
N VAL A 707 -25.60 21.96 4.38
CA VAL A 707 -25.32 21.48 5.74
C VAL A 707 -23.90 21.90 6.08
N GLN A 708 -23.75 22.67 7.15
CA GLN A 708 -22.50 23.13 7.70
C GLN A 708 -21.61 21.95 8.11
N PRO A 709 -20.27 22.03 7.93
CA PRO A 709 -19.38 20.98 8.37
C PRO A 709 -19.15 21.08 9.88
N ALA A 710 -19.34 19.96 10.55
CA ALA A 710 -18.89 19.75 11.91
C ALA A 710 -17.35 19.77 11.97
N GLN A 711 -16.81 20.60 12.84
CA GLN A 711 -15.41 20.68 13.19
C GLN A 711 -14.98 19.40 13.91
N GLY A 712 -14.15 18.60 13.28
CA GLY A 712 -13.41 17.50 13.88
C GLY A 712 -12.00 17.96 14.22
N GLY A 713 -11.61 17.73 15.47
CA GLY A 713 -10.46 18.29 16.15
C GLY A 713 -9.10 18.02 15.51
N ASN A 714 -8.27 19.03 15.58
CA ASN A 714 -6.82 18.98 15.41
C ASN A 714 -6.18 18.24 16.59
N GLY A 715 -5.60 17.10 16.29
CA GLY A 715 -4.59 16.48 17.12
C GLY A 715 -3.19 16.87 16.65
N ASP A 716 -2.48 17.55 17.48
CA ASP A 716 -1.04 17.59 17.67
C ASP A 716 -0.10 17.78 16.47
N LEU A 717 0.08 19.03 16.14
CA LEU A 717 1.32 19.55 15.59
C LEU A 717 2.00 20.40 16.66
N LEU A 718 2.60 19.74 17.62
CA LEU A 718 3.48 20.38 18.59
C LEU A 718 4.43 19.37 19.17
N VAL A 719 5.56 19.26 18.53
CA VAL A 719 6.80 19.00 19.28
C VAL A 719 7.93 19.65 18.50
N LEU A 720 8.31 20.79 19.02
CA LEU A 720 9.63 21.28 19.35
C LEU A 720 10.69 21.17 18.27
#